data_199d0fbaeabb4c03361f6b5e715ca857
#
_entry.id   199d0fbaeabb4c03361f6b5e715ca857
#
_cell.length_a   1.000
_cell.length_b   1.000
_cell.length_c   1.000
_cell.angle_alpha   90.00
_cell.angle_beta   90.00
_cell.angle_gamma   90.00
#
_symmetry.space_group_name_H-M   'P 1'
#
loop_
_entity.id
_entity.type
_entity.pdbx_description
1 polymer ?
#
loop_
_entity_poly.entity_id
_entity_poly.type
_entity_poly.pdbx_seq_one_letter_code
_entity_poly.pdbx_strand_id
1 'polypeptide(L)'
;MKGNDIREAYLSFFETKKEHLRLKSFPLIPKDDPSLLLIGAGMAPLKPYFTGKVEPPCHRVTTSQKCIRTGDIENVGRTARHHTFFEMLGNFSFGDYFKKEAIAWAWEFLTEVIKLESSRLYVTIYPDDRESYDYWHDMIGLPESHIYPLSDNFWEIGEGPCGPDSEIFYDQGEEFGTDPENQMGGDGDRFLEIWNLVFSQFDRQKDGSYRPLDKKNIDTGAGLERLSAVLQKKKNNFETDLFFPIIQEAAGLAGVPYGRSAESDVALKVISDHTRAITNMIADGILPSNEGRGYVLRRVLRRAVRYGKLIGIDDAFLGRMIDVVVKMMKPAYPELMEKQAFIKKVAGVEENRFHATLNAGMDLLAEMLEKTLKKQRRILTGDRVFKLYDTYGFPWELTEEIAKEQGIEIDKDGFAAAMAEQKERARAARTKVSARIATPDTTKLKSESMTTEDTDGDTEILLLGKDGQAVQSAADGENITVILKNNPFHAEGGGQIGDSGVLEGNSGIISIEDTKKLPDGIVYCIGTVTEGVISTGETVKTVVDRERREDIARNHTGTHLLQAALRRVLGSQVNQAGSLVLPEKLRFDFTWPEAVTDKQIAEVERIVNEQIWKSTTLDIDEMPIAKAKEMGAIALFGEKYGDIVRVVRVPDFSTELCGGSHVFNTGEISCFRIISESGIGSGIRRIEAITGKAAYESMLADRKLLRESAALLKVKVEEIPGKIEKNLAALKEAEREIERFKNQQTKDALGNLLKNVREKNGISFFGAIVPAANMDELRKAADIVKGKLPRGAFILGAAAGEKVNLVGMASEEAVKTGIHMGKVVSAAAKICGGGGGGKPAVAQAGGKNISELQNAIDEGVRIIESQL
;
A
#
# COMPACT_ATOMS: atom_id res chain seq x y z
N MET A 1 40.15 4.75 -6.82
CA MET A 1 39.40 5.60 -5.84
C MET A 1 38.15 4.85 -5.38
N LYS A 2 37.70 5.02 -4.14
CA LYS A 2 36.41 4.50 -3.68
C LYS A 2 35.27 5.40 -4.15
N GLY A 3 34.06 4.87 -4.29
CA GLY A 3 32.93 5.65 -4.74
C GLY A 3 32.64 6.88 -3.90
N ASN A 4 32.75 6.79 -2.57
CA ASN A 4 32.60 7.96 -1.68
C ASN A 4 33.69 9.02 -1.94
N ASP A 5 34.91 8.63 -2.27
CA ASP A 5 36.01 9.58 -2.56
C ASP A 5 35.80 10.27 -3.91
N ILE A 6 35.24 9.52 -4.91
CA ILE A 6 34.90 10.07 -6.23
C ILE A 6 33.79 11.13 -6.08
N ARG A 7 32.73 10.81 -5.34
CA ARG A 7 31.63 11.75 -5.07
C ARG A 7 32.15 13.02 -4.40
N GLU A 8 32.96 12.88 -3.36
CA GLU A 8 33.52 14.02 -2.65
C GLU A 8 34.47 14.82 -3.53
N ALA A 9 35.34 14.15 -4.31
CA ALA A 9 36.25 14.84 -5.24
C ALA A 9 35.48 15.68 -6.26
N TYR A 10 34.35 15.14 -6.80
CA TYR A 10 33.50 15.86 -7.73
C TYR A 10 32.85 17.11 -7.11
N LEU A 11 32.17 16.89 -5.99
CA LEU A 11 31.47 17.98 -5.31
C LEU A 11 32.43 19.08 -4.84
N SER A 12 33.57 18.70 -4.24
CA SER A 12 34.59 19.66 -3.79
C SER A 12 35.25 20.40 -4.96
N PHE A 13 35.48 19.72 -6.13
CA PHE A 13 36.03 20.39 -7.30
C PHE A 13 35.13 21.52 -7.78
N PHE A 14 33.84 21.24 -7.95
CA PHE A 14 32.90 22.27 -8.41
C PHE A 14 32.63 23.34 -7.34
N GLU A 15 32.54 22.96 -6.05
CA GLU A 15 32.34 23.88 -4.95
C GLU A 15 33.50 24.84 -4.77
N THR A 16 34.75 24.32 -4.67
CA THR A 16 35.88 25.13 -4.25
C THR A 16 36.67 25.77 -5.40
N LYS A 17 36.73 25.12 -6.59
CA LYS A 17 37.48 25.62 -7.75
C LYS A 17 36.62 26.30 -8.80
N LYS A 18 35.31 25.99 -8.83
CA LYS A 18 34.39 26.51 -9.84
C LYS A 18 33.20 27.29 -9.22
N GLU A 19 33.28 27.57 -7.92
CA GLU A 19 32.38 28.43 -7.15
C GLU A 19 30.91 28.02 -7.23
N HIS A 20 30.62 26.73 -7.25
CA HIS A 20 29.26 26.20 -7.24
C HIS A 20 28.73 26.06 -5.81
N LEU A 21 27.46 26.40 -5.59
CA LEU A 21 26.76 26.08 -4.37
C LEU A 21 26.49 24.58 -4.32
N ARG A 22 27.03 23.89 -3.32
CA ARG A 22 26.79 22.48 -3.09
C ARG A 22 25.42 22.25 -2.46
N LEU A 23 24.53 21.59 -3.17
CA LEU A 23 23.22 21.19 -2.66
C LEU A 23 23.24 19.74 -2.20
N LYS A 24 22.43 19.45 -1.18
CA LYS A 24 22.10 18.07 -0.81
C LYS A 24 21.25 17.41 -1.89
N SER A 25 21.31 16.08 -1.99
CA SER A 25 20.38 15.34 -2.85
C SER A 25 18.92 15.64 -2.46
N PHE A 26 18.13 15.91 -3.45
CA PHE A 26 16.68 16.01 -3.27
C PHE A 26 16.08 14.62 -3.02
N PRO A 27 14.92 14.53 -2.35
CA PRO A 27 14.17 13.29 -2.23
C PRO A 27 13.83 12.71 -3.60
N LEU A 28 13.70 11.38 -3.68
CA LEU A 28 13.27 10.68 -4.90
C LEU A 28 11.84 11.01 -5.33
N ILE A 29 11.05 11.63 -4.45
CA ILE A 29 9.70 12.08 -4.71
C ILE A 29 9.76 13.48 -5.34
N PRO A 30 9.33 13.66 -6.62
CA PRO A 30 9.27 14.98 -7.24
C PRO A 30 8.38 15.91 -6.44
N LYS A 31 8.84 17.15 -6.26
CA LYS A 31 8.06 18.20 -5.64
C LYS A 31 7.42 19.06 -6.74
N ASP A 32 6.10 19.20 -6.68
CA ASP A 32 5.31 20.06 -7.59
C ASP A 32 5.44 19.76 -9.11
N ASP A 33 5.91 18.54 -9.46
CA ASP A 33 5.96 18.04 -10.85
C ASP A 33 5.12 16.76 -11.00
N PRO A 34 3.86 16.87 -11.46
CA PRO A 34 2.99 15.73 -11.67
C PRO A 34 3.37 14.88 -12.90
N SER A 35 4.26 15.38 -13.77
CA SER A 35 4.71 14.66 -14.96
C SER A 35 5.69 13.53 -14.62
N LEU A 36 6.34 13.59 -13.46
CA LEU A 36 7.33 12.63 -13.01
C LEU A 36 6.80 11.79 -11.84
N LEU A 37 6.93 10.48 -11.97
CA LEU A 37 6.60 9.57 -10.88
C LEU A 37 7.71 9.57 -9.81
N LEU A 38 8.95 9.49 -10.23
CA LEU A 38 10.17 9.48 -9.41
C LEU A 38 11.25 10.34 -10.08
N ILE A 39 12.21 10.82 -9.29
CA ILE A 39 13.36 11.53 -9.81
C ILE A 39 14.29 10.54 -10.52
N GLY A 40 14.47 10.74 -11.82
CA GLY A 40 15.31 9.89 -12.69
C GLY A 40 16.52 10.60 -13.30
N ALA A 41 16.71 11.90 -13.00
CA ALA A 41 17.83 12.70 -13.51
C ALA A 41 18.22 13.80 -12.52
N GLY A 42 19.46 14.28 -12.59
CA GLY A 42 19.99 15.31 -11.70
C GLY A 42 19.25 16.64 -11.79
N MET A 43 18.85 17.01 -13.01
CA MET A 43 18.14 18.27 -13.26
C MET A 43 16.67 18.27 -12.86
N ALA A 44 16.04 17.12 -12.73
CA ALA A 44 14.59 17.02 -12.53
C ALA A 44 14.07 17.86 -11.35
N PRO A 45 14.70 17.84 -10.15
CA PRO A 45 14.28 18.72 -9.06
C PRO A 45 14.64 20.20 -9.27
N LEU A 46 15.51 20.53 -10.23
CA LEU A 46 15.99 21.88 -10.53
C LEU A 46 15.24 22.53 -11.72
N LYS A 47 14.33 21.80 -12.36
CA LYS A 47 13.56 22.24 -13.54
C LYS A 47 12.94 23.66 -13.42
N PRO A 48 12.39 24.07 -12.26
CA PRO A 48 11.88 25.44 -12.10
C PRO A 48 12.91 26.55 -12.26
N TYR A 49 14.19 26.28 -11.95
CA TYR A 49 15.30 27.24 -12.11
C TYR A 49 15.69 27.39 -13.57
N PHE A 50 15.71 26.28 -14.33
CA PHE A 50 16.00 26.28 -15.77
C PHE A 50 14.97 27.07 -16.57
N THR A 51 13.71 27.03 -16.17
CA THR A 51 12.61 27.76 -16.85
C THR A 51 12.42 29.17 -16.33
N GLY A 52 13.21 29.63 -15.35
CA GLY A 52 13.07 30.96 -14.75
C GLY A 52 11.79 31.16 -13.94
N LYS A 53 11.04 30.09 -13.65
CA LYS A 53 9.81 30.16 -12.79
C LYS A 53 10.14 30.49 -11.34
N VAL A 54 11.31 30.11 -10.90
CA VAL A 54 11.82 30.35 -9.54
C VAL A 54 13.27 30.80 -9.67
N GLU A 55 13.67 31.83 -8.90
CA GLU A 55 15.08 32.22 -8.82
C GLU A 55 15.90 31.12 -8.15
N PRO A 56 17.05 30.73 -8.74
CA PRO A 56 17.92 29.73 -8.14
C PRO A 56 18.63 30.31 -6.92
N PRO A 57 18.95 29.46 -5.92
CA PRO A 57 19.69 29.91 -4.72
C PRO A 57 21.11 30.39 -5.07
N CYS A 58 21.66 29.97 -6.20
CA CYS A 58 22.90 30.41 -6.81
C CYS A 58 22.85 30.06 -8.30
N HIS A 59 23.50 30.86 -9.15
CA HIS A 59 23.55 30.59 -10.59
C HIS A 59 24.39 29.37 -10.95
N ARG A 60 25.27 28.91 -10.06
CA ARG A 60 26.09 27.69 -10.17
C ARG A 60 25.75 26.76 -9.03
N VAL A 61 25.34 25.54 -9.36
CA VAL A 61 24.97 24.53 -8.37
C VAL A 61 25.63 23.20 -8.68
N THR A 62 26.06 22.47 -7.64
CA THR A 62 26.51 21.08 -7.79
C THR A 62 25.82 20.18 -6.78
N THR A 63 25.53 18.95 -7.21
CA THR A 63 24.89 17.94 -6.34
C THR A 63 25.22 16.53 -6.78
N SER A 64 25.13 15.58 -5.84
CA SER A 64 25.02 14.14 -6.11
C SER A 64 23.58 13.73 -5.91
N GLN A 65 22.82 13.60 -6.98
CA GLN A 65 21.37 13.34 -6.93
C GLN A 65 21.09 11.85 -6.96
N LYS A 66 20.31 11.39 -5.99
CA LYS A 66 19.68 10.05 -6.00
C LYS A 66 18.69 9.95 -7.15
N CYS A 67 18.81 8.90 -7.96
CA CYS A 67 17.95 8.68 -9.11
C CYS A 67 17.35 7.27 -9.10
N ILE A 68 16.12 7.15 -9.56
CA ILE A 68 15.44 5.87 -9.82
C ILE A 68 15.00 5.80 -11.27
N ARG A 69 15.43 4.74 -11.97
CA ARG A 69 14.95 4.37 -13.31
C ARG A 69 14.52 2.91 -13.29
N THR A 70 13.34 2.62 -13.80
CA THR A 70 12.78 1.26 -13.84
C THR A 70 12.40 0.80 -15.25
N GLY A 71 12.66 1.60 -16.28
CA GLY A 71 12.46 1.23 -17.68
C GLY A 71 13.22 -0.06 -18.03
N ASP A 72 14.47 -0.12 -17.58
CA ASP A 72 15.40 -1.20 -17.89
C ASP A 72 15.61 -2.18 -16.73
N ILE A 73 14.64 -2.33 -15.83
CA ILE A 73 14.79 -3.17 -14.63
C ILE A 73 15.11 -4.64 -14.97
N GLU A 74 14.71 -5.12 -16.13
CA GLU A 74 14.97 -6.47 -16.61
C GLU A 74 16.43 -6.68 -16.99
N ASN A 75 17.15 -5.58 -17.36
CA ASN A 75 18.57 -5.59 -17.71
C ASN A 75 19.47 -5.55 -16.46
N VAL A 76 18.91 -5.19 -15.29
CA VAL A 76 19.67 -5.15 -14.02
C VAL A 76 20.22 -6.53 -13.69
N GLY A 77 21.53 -6.58 -13.44
CA GLY A 77 22.28 -7.81 -13.18
C GLY A 77 22.70 -8.60 -14.42
N ARG A 78 22.09 -8.34 -15.58
CA ARG A 78 22.41 -8.99 -16.88
C ARG A 78 23.43 -8.21 -17.69
N THR A 79 23.36 -6.87 -17.65
CA THR A 79 24.33 -5.95 -18.26
C THR A 79 25.32 -5.43 -17.21
N ALA A 80 26.41 -4.85 -17.66
CA ALA A 80 27.46 -4.32 -16.79
C ALA A 80 27.07 -3.01 -16.09
N ARG A 81 26.09 -2.25 -16.65
CA ARG A 81 25.87 -0.82 -16.36
C ARG A 81 24.47 -0.41 -15.94
N HIS A 82 23.43 -1.24 -16.10
CA HIS A 82 22.06 -0.87 -15.76
C HIS A 82 21.75 -1.06 -14.29
N HIS A 83 21.12 -0.04 -13.69
CA HIS A 83 20.73 0.02 -12.29
C HIS A 83 19.33 0.56 -12.13
N THR A 84 18.63 0.10 -11.10
CA THR A 84 17.36 0.70 -10.64
C THR A 84 17.61 1.98 -9.87
N PHE A 85 18.59 1.95 -8.96
CA PHE A 85 19.04 3.11 -8.18
C PHE A 85 20.49 3.45 -8.53
N PHE A 86 20.75 4.71 -8.79
CA PHE A 86 22.10 5.22 -9.03
C PHE A 86 22.24 6.66 -8.55
N GLU A 87 23.48 7.12 -8.45
CA GLU A 87 23.80 8.50 -8.09
C GLU A 87 24.32 9.25 -9.31
N MET A 88 23.65 10.36 -9.64
CA MET A 88 24.03 11.24 -10.72
C MET A 88 24.75 12.45 -10.14
N LEU A 89 26.04 12.58 -10.45
CA LEU A 89 26.84 13.75 -10.13
C LEU A 89 26.58 14.83 -11.15
N GLY A 90 26.15 16.00 -10.72
CA GLY A 90 25.78 17.09 -11.64
C GLY A 90 26.37 18.43 -11.23
N ASN A 91 26.77 19.21 -12.23
CA ASN A 91 27.03 20.63 -12.14
C ASN A 91 26.10 21.38 -13.10
N PHE A 92 25.50 22.44 -12.61
CA PHE A 92 24.42 23.15 -13.26
C PHE A 92 24.73 24.64 -13.35
N SER A 93 24.35 25.25 -14.47
CA SER A 93 24.42 26.71 -14.70
C SER A 93 23.04 27.24 -15.04
N PHE A 94 22.59 28.26 -14.35
CA PHE A 94 21.35 28.97 -14.64
C PHE A 94 21.66 30.32 -15.23
N GLY A 95 22.08 30.32 -16.54
CA GLY A 95 22.40 31.52 -17.30
C GLY A 95 23.72 32.22 -16.90
N ASP A 96 24.68 31.46 -16.34
CA ASP A 96 26.00 32.02 -15.95
C ASP A 96 27.10 31.54 -16.92
N TYR A 97 27.45 30.25 -16.93
CA TYR A 97 28.40 29.68 -17.90
C TYR A 97 27.69 28.74 -18.88
N PHE A 98 28.34 28.43 -20.00
CA PHE A 98 27.78 27.55 -21.02
C PHE A 98 28.79 26.52 -21.53
N LYS A 99 28.69 26.06 -22.77
CA LYS A 99 29.45 24.94 -23.36
C LYS A 99 30.96 24.98 -23.09
N LYS A 100 31.58 26.16 -23.32
CA LYS A 100 33.03 26.33 -23.22
C LYS A 100 33.56 25.93 -21.84
N GLU A 101 32.99 26.48 -20.81
CA GLU A 101 33.36 26.22 -19.43
C GLU A 101 33.00 24.80 -19.03
N ALA A 102 31.78 24.33 -19.39
CA ALA A 102 31.33 22.99 -19.06
C ALA A 102 32.27 21.91 -19.62
N ILE A 103 32.66 22.02 -20.90
CA ILE A 103 33.61 21.11 -21.57
C ILE A 103 34.98 21.19 -20.92
N ALA A 104 35.52 22.40 -20.73
CA ALA A 104 36.83 22.58 -20.11
C ALA A 104 36.90 21.99 -18.68
N TRP A 105 35.87 22.23 -17.87
CA TRP A 105 35.84 21.74 -16.47
C TRP A 105 35.60 20.23 -16.38
N ALA A 106 34.80 19.68 -17.28
CA ALA A 106 34.63 18.23 -17.35
C ALA A 106 35.96 17.55 -17.71
N TRP A 107 36.67 18.07 -18.72
CA TRP A 107 37.98 17.56 -19.10
C TRP A 107 38.99 17.68 -17.97
N GLU A 108 39.11 18.85 -17.31
CA GLU A 108 40.00 19.09 -16.18
C GLU A 108 39.69 18.10 -15.03
N PHE A 109 38.41 17.90 -14.71
CA PHE A 109 38.04 16.95 -13.66
C PHE A 109 38.50 15.52 -14.00
N LEU A 110 38.19 15.06 -15.21
CA LEU A 110 38.51 13.69 -15.63
C LEU A 110 39.99 13.43 -15.73
N THR A 111 40.80 14.38 -16.29
CA THR A 111 42.22 14.15 -16.60
C THR A 111 43.14 14.61 -15.49
N GLU A 112 42.85 15.68 -14.76
CA GLU A 112 43.71 16.24 -13.72
C GLU A 112 43.29 15.86 -12.31
N VAL A 113 41.99 15.77 -12.00
CA VAL A 113 41.55 15.46 -10.65
C VAL A 113 41.48 13.95 -10.42
N ILE A 114 40.70 13.25 -11.24
CA ILE A 114 40.58 11.76 -11.10
C ILE A 114 41.55 10.98 -11.98
N LYS A 115 42.31 11.65 -12.83
CA LYS A 115 43.46 11.15 -13.59
C LYS A 115 43.16 9.97 -14.50
N LEU A 116 42.06 10.07 -15.26
CA LEU A 116 41.79 9.14 -16.35
C LEU A 116 42.76 9.40 -17.51
N GLU A 117 43.10 8.34 -18.21
CA GLU A 117 43.96 8.40 -19.38
C GLU A 117 43.24 9.13 -20.54
N SER A 118 43.72 10.31 -20.96
CA SER A 118 43.09 11.14 -22.00
C SER A 118 43.02 10.42 -23.36
N SER A 119 43.96 9.53 -23.67
CA SER A 119 43.97 8.70 -24.91
C SER A 119 42.83 7.68 -24.96
N ARG A 120 42.11 7.43 -23.84
CA ARG A 120 40.98 6.51 -23.75
C ARG A 120 39.65 7.24 -23.66
N LEU A 121 39.65 8.59 -23.72
CA LEU A 121 38.46 9.40 -23.70
C LEU A 121 37.96 9.71 -25.11
N TYR A 122 36.68 9.46 -25.33
CA TYR A 122 35.98 9.73 -26.60
C TYR A 122 34.76 10.56 -26.30
N VAL A 123 34.28 11.35 -27.26
CA VAL A 123 33.12 12.17 -27.09
C VAL A 123 32.14 12.00 -28.24
N THR A 124 30.86 12.12 -27.93
CA THR A 124 29.82 12.30 -28.95
C THR A 124 29.29 13.72 -28.92
N ILE A 125 28.81 14.21 -30.05
CA ILE A 125 28.19 15.53 -30.19
C ILE A 125 26.98 15.45 -31.11
N TYR A 126 26.05 16.39 -30.97
CA TYR A 126 24.96 16.54 -31.93
C TYR A 126 25.55 17.00 -33.29
N PRO A 127 25.14 16.42 -34.44
CA PRO A 127 25.76 16.71 -35.76
C PRO A 127 25.82 18.16 -36.14
N ASP A 128 24.81 18.96 -35.79
CA ASP A 128 24.73 20.37 -36.11
C ASP A 128 25.40 21.27 -35.05
N ASP A 129 25.96 20.69 -33.98
CA ASP A 129 26.59 21.43 -32.88
C ASP A 129 28.10 21.70 -33.18
N ARG A 130 28.37 22.53 -34.14
CA ARG A 130 29.74 22.91 -34.54
C ARG A 130 30.52 23.58 -33.41
N GLU A 131 29.83 24.32 -32.53
CA GLU A 131 30.46 24.99 -31.39
C GLU A 131 31.05 23.98 -30.39
N SER A 132 30.35 22.89 -30.08
CA SER A 132 30.87 21.80 -29.23
C SER A 132 32.04 21.07 -29.91
N TYR A 133 31.98 20.85 -31.23
CA TYR A 133 33.12 20.28 -31.97
C TYR A 133 34.37 21.14 -31.83
N ASP A 134 34.28 22.46 -32.07
CA ASP A 134 35.40 23.38 -31.99
C ASP A 134 35.99 23.44 -30.57
N TYR A 135 35.16 23.37 -29.54
CA TYR A 135 35.68 23.28 -28.16
C TYR A 135 36.40 21.98 -27.85
N TRP A 136 35.89 20.83 -28.28
CA TRP A 136 36.58 19.56 -28.10
C TRP A 136 37.87 19.44 -28.94
N HIS A 137 37.84 19.82 -30.21
CA HIS A 137 38.95 19.69 -31.12
C HIS A 137 39.99 20.78 -30.90
N ASP A 138 39.62 22.06 -31.00
CA ASP A 138 40.55 23.18 -31.03
C ASP A 138 41.01 23.64 -29.66
N MET A 139 40.08 23.69 -28.66
CA MET A 139 40.41 24.15 -27.31
C MET A 139 41.01 23.03 -26.44
N ILE A 140 40.38 21.86 -26.40
CA ILE A 140 40.83 20.74 -25.61
C ILE A 140 41.99 19.98 -26.30
N GLY A 141 42.03 19.99 -27.65
CA GLY A 141 43.01 19.28 -28.43
C GLY A 141 42.68 17.80 -28.62
N LEU A 142 41.41 17.40 -28.53
CA LEU A 142 41.02 16.04 -28.75
C LEU A 142 41.13 15.69 -30.24
N PRO A 143 41.75 14.54 -30.60
CA PRO A 143 41.85 14.14 -32.01
C PRO A 143 40.47 13.96 -32.66
N GLU A 144 40.32 14.30 -33.94
CA GLU A 144 39.08 14.12 -34.70
C GLU A 144 38.55 12.67 -34.62
N SER A 145 39.46 11.66 -34.59
CA SER A 145 39.13 10.25 -34.43
C SER A 145 38.47 9.91 -33.08
N HIS A 146 38.44 10.83 -32.13
CA HIS A 146 37.82 10.68 -30.83
C HIS A 146 36.51 11.45 -30.67
N ILE A 147 36.06 12.14 -31.75
CA ILE A 147 34.83 12.94 -31.75
C ILE A 147 33.82 12.35 -32.73
N TYR A 148 32.66 11.93 -32.24
CA TYR A 148 31.64 11.22 -33.03
C TYR A 148 30.34 12.02 -33.08
N PRO A 149 29.90 12.47 -34.26
CA PRO A 149 28.59 13.11 -34.40
C PRO A 149 27.49 12.07 -34.44
N LEU A 150 26.56 12.11 -33.49
CA LEU A 150 25.41 11.21 -33.37
C LEU A 150 24.10 12.01 -33.27
N SER A 151 23.07 11.61 -34.01
CA SER A 151 21.74 12.26 -34.01
C SER A 151 21.07 12.19 -32.65
N ASP A 152 21.41 11.22 -31.86
CA ASP A 152 20.84 10.95 -30.54
C ASP A 152 21.37 11.89 -29.44
N ASN A 153 22.41 12.70 -29.75
CA ASN A 153 22.94 13.72 -28.84
C ASN A 153 22.06 14.98 -28.78
N PHE A 154 20.76 14.78 -28.57
CA PHE A 154 19.80 15.83 -28.26
C PHE A 154 18.93 15.38 -27.08
N TRP A 155 19.16 15.97 -25.91
CA TRP A 155 18.51 15.56 -24.69
C TRP A 155 17.18 16.28 -24.48
N GLU A 156 16.13 15.53 -24.19
CA GLU A 156 14.82 16.04 -23.81
C GLU A 156 14.11 15.10 -22.81
N ILE A 157 13.29 15.67 -21.94
CA ILE A 157 12.46 14.91 -21.01
C ILE A 157 11.04 15.51 -20.94
N GLY A 158 10.16 15.02 -21.78
CA GLY A 158 8.79 15.52 -21.87
C GLY A 158 8.75 17.03 -22.20
N GLU A 159 7.85 17.79 -21.56
CA GLU A 159 7.78 19.25 -21.64
C GLU A 159 8.88 19.89 -20.78
N GLY A 160 9.56 20.91 -21.30
CA GLY A 160 10.54 21.69 -20.55
C GLY A 160 11.91 21.85 -21.20
N PRO A 161 12.95 22.21 -20.42
CA PRO A 161 14.28 22.49 -20.93
C PRO A 161 14.88 21.32 -21.68
N CYS A 162 15.46 21.59 -22.86
CA CYS A 162 16.09 20.59 -23.71
C CYS A 162 17.16 21.24 -24.59
N GLY A 163 17.96 20.45 -25.27
CA GLY A 163 18.98 20.93 -26.18
C GLY A 163 19.98 19.85 -26.61
N PRO A 164 20.92 20.20 -27.52
CA PRO A 164 22.01 19.32 -27.90
C PRO A 164 22.83 18.96 -26.65
N ASP A 165 23.45 17.81 -26.68
CA ASP A 165 24.34 17.34 -25.63
C ASP A 165 25.63 16.76 -26.20
N SER A 166 26.62 16.57 -25.32
CA SER A 166 27.87 15.92 -25.61
C SER A 166 28.15 14.90 -24.53
N GLU A 167 28.25 13.66 -24.91
CA GLU A 167 28.54 12.57 -23.97
C GLU A 167 30.04 12.22 -24.01
N ILE A 168 30.60 11.95 -22.84
CA ILE A 168 31.99 11.53 -22.67
C ILE A 168 32.01 10.04 -22.35
N PHE A 169 32.75 9.30 -23.20
CA PHE A 169 32.92 7.84 -23.10
C PHE A 169 34.35 7.51 -22.71
N TYR A 170 34.52 6.39 -21.99
CA TYR A 170 35.80 5.80 -21.67
C TYR A 170 35.95 4.46 -22.39
N ASP A 171 37.01 4.31 -23.24
CA ASP A 171 37.36 3.03 -23.85
C ASP A 171 37.98 2.10 -22.78
N GLN A 172 37.21 1.12 -22.34
CA GLN A 172 37.63 0.15 -21.34
C GLN A 172 38.65 -0.85 -21.88
N GLY A 173 38.83 -0.94 -23.22
CA GLY A 173 39.79 -1.80 -23.86
C GLY A 173 39.15 -2.91 -24.70
N GLU A 174 39.95 -3.52 -25.57
CA GLU A 174 39.50 -4.57 -26.49
C GLU A 174 39.03 -5.86 -25.78
N GLU A 175 39.42 -6.03 -24.54
CA GLU A 175 38.97 -7.13 -23.67
C GLU A 175 37.46 -7.10 -23.36
N PHE A 176 36.79 -5.97 -23.61
CA PHE A 176 35.33 -5.83 -23.48
C PHE A 176 34.57 -6.14 -24.79
N GLY A 177 35.32 -6.39 -25.90
CA GLY A 177 34.74 -6.76 -27.17
C GLY A 177 35.22 -5.86 -28.31
N THR A 178 35.20 -6.41 -29.54
CA THR A 178 35.59 -5.72 -30.76
C THR A 178 34.53 -5.82 -31.88
N ASP A 179 33.42 -6.47 -31.59
CA ASP A 179 32.26 -6.60 -32.48
C ASP A 179 31.55 -5.24 -32.73
N PRO A 180 30.60 -5.16 -33.69
CA PRO A 180 29.94 -3.89 -34.01
C PRO A 180 29.19 -3.25 -32.83
N GLU A 181 28.72 -4.02 -31.87
CA GLU A 181 28.04 -3.48 -30.66
C GLU A 181 29.05 -2.79 -29.72
N ASN A 182 30.33 -3.16 -29.79
CA ASN A 182 31.41 -2.59 -29.02
C ASN A 182 32.20 -1.50 -29.77
N GLN A 183 31.62 -0.85 -30.76
CA GLN A 183 32.11 0.37 -31.38
C GLN A 183 31.44 1.61 -30.75
N MET A 184 32.03 2.81 -31.01
CA MET A 184 31.41 4.08 -30.56
C MET A 184 30.00 4.24 -31.13
N GLY A 185 29.04 4.56 -30.25
CA GLY A 185 27.62 4.64 -30.60
C GLY A 185 26.89 3.29 -30.57
N GLY A 186 27.55 2.18 -30.24
CA GLY A 186 26.92 0.88 -30.04
C GLY A 186 26.52 0.62 -28.57
N ASP A 187 25.75 -0.45 -28.37
CA ASP A 187 25.20 -0.85 -27.05
C ASP A 187 26.14 -1.74 -26.21
N GLY A 188 27.37 -1.98 -26.71
CA GLY A 188 28.35 -2.83 -26.00
C GLY A 188 28.97 -2.19 -24.77
N ASP A 189 29.81 -2.97 -24.07
CA ASP A 189 30.41 -2.55 -22.79
C ASP A 189 31.80 -1.91 -22.93
N ARG A 190 32.39 -1.88 -24.15
CA ARG A 190 33.73 -1.33 -24.38
C ARG A 190 33.77 0.19 -24.17
N PHE A 191 32.90 0.93 -24.90
CA PHE A 191 32.83 2.38 -24.77
C PHE A 191 31.76 2.73 -23.75
N LEU A 192 32.19 2.95 -22.53
CA LEU A 192 31.27 3.24 -21.42
C LEU A 192 31.04 4.75 -21.32
N GLU A 193 29.81 5.22 -21.56
CA GLU A 193 29.39 6.60 -21.26
C GLU A 193 29.56 6.87 -19.78
N ILE A 194 30.40 7.83 -19.40
CA ILE A 194 30.69 8.20 -18.01
C ILE A 194 30.10 9.54 -17.61
N TRP A 195 29.85 10.44 -18.58
CA TRP A 195 29.32 11.77 -18.31
C TRP A 195 28.58 12.31 -19.52
N ASN A 196 27.37 12.88 -19.31
CA ASN A 196 26.63 13.62 -20.31
C ASN A 196 26.61 15.12 -19.96
N LEU A 197 26.91 16.00 -20.93
CA LEU A 197 26.90 17.45 -20.83
C LEU A 197 25.75 17.98 -21.69
N VAL A 198 24.62 18.34 -21.08
CA VAL A 198 23.45 18.87 -21.79
C VAL A 198 23.47 20.39 -21.86
N PHE A 199 23.33 20.93 -23.04
CA PHE A 199 23.36 22.35 -23.37
C PHE A 199 21.91 22.84 -23.54
N SER A 200 21.21 23.04 -22.41
CA SER A 200 19.80 23.42 -22.40
C SER A 200 19.62 24.83 -22.94
N GLN A 201 19.14 24.95 -24.16
CA GLN A 201 18.91 26.21 -24.85
C GLN A 201 17.50 26.34 -25.42
N PHE A 202 16.67 25.31 -25.32
CA PHE A 202 15.29 25.32 -25.78
C PHE A 202 14.35 24.86 -24.64
N ASP A 203 13.09 25.27 -24.77
CA ASP A 203 11.97 24.80 -23.94
C ASP A 203 10.98 24.09 -24.86
N ARG A 204 10.85 22.75 -24.69
CA ARG A 204 9.91 21.94 -25.46
C ARG A 204 8.50 22.18 -24.98
N GLN A 205 7.63 22.60 -25.89
CA GLN A 205 6.24 22.90 -25.62
C GLN A 205 5.37 21.65 -25.72
N LYS A 206 4.13 21.76 -25.26
CA LYS A 206 3.12 20.70 -25.27
C LYS A 206 2.79 20.16 -26.67
N ASP A 207 2.90 21.03 -27.69
CA ASP A 207 2.68 20.70 -29.09
C ASP A 207 3.92 20.09 -29.79
N GLY A 208 5.01 19.88 -29.02
CA GLY A 208 6.26 19.34 -29.52
C GLY A 208 7.19 20.38 -30.17
N SER A 209 6.82 21.65 -30.24
CA SER A 209 7.69 22.74 -30.75
C SER A 209 8.76 23.12 -29.72
N TYR A 210 9.88 23.65 -30.23
CA TYR A 210 11.00 24.12 -29.41
C TYR A 210 11.02 25.66 -29.42
N ARG A 211 10.94 26.26 -28.22
CA ARG A 211 11.09 27.69 -28.02
C ARG A 211 12.48 27.97 -27.41
N PRO A 212 13.27 28.93 -27.93
CA PRO A 212 14.53 29.31 -27.30
C PRO A 212 14.27 29.74 -25.83
N LEU A 213 15.13 29.31 -24.92
CA LEU A 213 15.17 29.82 -23.54
C LEU A 213 15.77 31.25 -23.53
N ASP A 214 15.28 32.09 -22.63
CA ASP A 214 15.80 33.44 -22.42
C ASP A 214 17.27 33.43 -21.99
N LYS A 215 17.64 32.44 -21.20
CA LYS A 215 19.01 32.17 -20.75
C LYS A 215 19.40 30.74 -21.11
N LYS A 216 20.60 30.58 -21.64
CA LYS A 216 21.20 29.28 -21.90
C LYS A 216 21.67 28.69 -20.58
N ASN A 217 21.44 27.42 -20.37
CA ASN A 217 21.74 26.74 -19.13
C ASN A 217 22.62 25.51 -19.39
N ILE A 218 23.31 25.06 -18.32
CA ILE A 218 24.04 23.79 -18.32
C ILE A 218 23.38 22.81 -17.34
N ASP A 219 23.12 21.63 -17.87
CA ASP A 219 22.73 20.44 -17.11
C ASP A 219 23.79 19.35 -17.37
N THR A 220 24.38 18.78 -16.35
CA THR A 220 25.30 17.66 -16.54
C THR A 220 24.97 16.49 -15.64
N GLY A 221 25.29 15.28 -16.11
CA GLY A 221 25.07 14.07 -15.37
C GLY A 221 26.20 13.05 -15.56
N ALA A 222 27.08 12.92 -14.54
CA ALA A 222 28.09 11.87 -14.49
C ALA A 222 27.63 10.71 -13.59
N GLY A 223 27.71 9.49 -14.10
CA GLY A 223 27.33 8.29 -13.35
C GLY A 223 28.40 7.92 -12.31
N LEU A 224 28.09 8.06 -11.02
CA LEU A 224 29.03 7.70 -9.96
C LEU A 224 29.46 6.22 -10.06
N GLU A 225 28.51 5.34 -10.32
CA GLU A 225 28.73 3.89 -10.44
C GLU A 225 29.65 3.57 -11.63
N ARG A 226 29.42 4.25 -12.78
CA ARG A 226 30.26 4.08 -14.00
C ARG A 226 31.67 4.63 -13.79
N LEU A 227 31.83 5.82 -13.24
CA LEU A 227 33.13 6.37 -12.86
C LEU A 227 33.87 5.45 -11.87
N SER A 228 33.12 4.87 -10.91
CA SER A 228 33.71 3.92 -9.94
C SER A 228 34.22 2.65 -10.61
N ALA A 229 33.50 2.09 -11.59
CA ALA A 229 33.93 0.92 -12.33
C ALA A 229 35.23 1.18 -13.11
N VAL A 230 35.30 2.28 -13.83
CA VAL A 230 36.47 2.70 -14.58
C VAL A 230 37.69 2.89 -13.66
N LEU A 231 37.53 3.70 -12.59
CA LEU A 231 38.66 4.02 -11.67
C LEU A 231 39.11 2.85 -10.81
N GLN A 232 38.24 1.89 -10.53
CA GLN A 232 38.55 0.66 -9.81
C GLN A 232 38.95 -0.48 -10.74
N LYS A 233 38.99 -0.24 -12.08
CA LYS A 233 39.31 -1.23 -13.13
C LYS A 233 38.46 -2.50 -12.98
N LYS A 234 37.15 -2.34 -12.84
CA LYS A 234 36.17 -3.41 -12.69
C LYS A 234 35.45 -3.67 -14.01
N LYS A 235 35.12 -4.94 -14.27
CA LYS A 235 34.41 -5.34 -15.49
C LYS A 235 32.97 -4.85 -15.56
N ASN A 236 32.39 -4.56 -14.40
CA ASN A 236 31.01 -4.05 -14.28
C ASN A 236 30.86 -3.24 -12.99
N ASN A 237 29.81 -2.44 -12.93
CA ASN A 237 29.51 -1.58 -11.79
C ASN A 237 29.32 -2.38 -10.49
N PHE A 238 28.81 -3.61 -10.57
CA PHE A 238 28.50 -4.46 -9.42
C PHE A 238 29.74 -4.97 -8.67
N GLU A 239 30.89 -4.95 -9.29
CA GLU A 239 32.16 -5.35 -8.66
C GLU A 239 32.86 -4.21 -7.93
N THR A 240 32.27 -3.00 -7.97
CA THR A 240 32.80 -1.82 -7.26
C THR A 240 32.50 -1.87 -5.76
N ASP A 241 33.16 -1.02 -5.01
CA ASP A 241 32.89 -0.84 -3.57
C ASP A 241 31.49 -0.31 -3.26
N LEU A 242 30.74 0.17 -4.25
CA LEU A 242 29.34 0.61 -4.11
C LEU A 242 28.33 -0.55 -4.11
N PHE A 243 28.71 -1.74 -4.57
CA PHE A 243 27.81 -2.90 -4.65
C PHE A 243 28.39 -4.16 -4.04
N PHE A 244 29.69 -4.40 -4.22
CA PHE A 244 30.32 -5.68 -3.88
C PHE A 244 30.14 -6.10 -2.41
N PRO A 245 30.18 -5.20 -1.40
CA PRO A 245 29.89 -5.58 -0.02
C PRO A 245 28.45 -6.09 0.18
N ILE A 246 27.48 -5.59 -0.61
CA ILE A 246 26.09 -6.04 -0.55
C ILE A 246 25.99 -7.43 -1.19
N ILE A 247 26.67 -7.63 -2.32
CA ILE A 247 26.79 -8.94 -2.99
C ILE A 247 27.40 -9.98 -2.06
N GLN A 248 28.46 -9.61 -1.33
CA GLN A 248 29.12 -10.52 -0.37
C GLN A 248 28.17 -10.94 0.77
N GLU A 249 27.38 -10.01 1.31
CA GLU A 249 26.40 -10.34 2.34
C GLU A 249 25.31 -11.28 1.78
N ALA A 250 24.77 -11.00 0.60
CA ALA A 250 23.78 -11.85 -0.06
C ALA A 250 24.36 -13.25 -0.36
N ALA A 251 25.59 -13.32 -0.88
CA ALA A 251 26.31 -14.56 -1.14
C ALA A 251 26.52 -15.38 0.14
N GLY A 252 26.87 -14.72 1.25
CA GLY A 252 27.02 -15.34 2.56
C GLY A 252 25.72 -15.93 3.09
N LEU A 253 24.60 -15.22 2.90
CA LEU A 253 23.26 -15.69 3.30
C LEU A 253 22.80 -16.89 2.47
N ALA A 254 23.06 -16.86 1.16
CA ALA A 254 22.70 -17.94 0.25
C ALA A 254 23.66 -19.15 0.32
N GLY A 255 24.84 -19.01 0.91
CA GLY A 255 25.90 -20.03 0.81
C GLY A 255 26.42 -20.23 -0.61
N VAL A 256 26.26 -19.23 -1.49
CA VAL A 256 26.62 -19.29 -2.92
C VAL A 256 27.60 -18.17 -3.23
N PRO A 257 28.90 -18.48 -3.52
CA PRO A 257 29.86 -17.44 -3.81
C PRO A 257 29.59 -16.76 -5.16
N TYR A 258 29.90 -15.48 -5.26
CA TYR A 258 29.91 -14.76 -6.53
C TYR A 258 30.95 -15.34 -7.48
N GLY A 259 30.60 -15.47 -8.76
CA GLY A 259 31.44 -16.14 -9.77
C GLY A 259 31.19 -17.66 -9.90
N ARG A 260 30.15 -18.20 -9.20
CA ARG A 260 29.83 -19.64 -9.28
C ARG A 260 29.12 -20.01 -10.58
N SER A 261 28.11 -19.24 -10.95
CA SER A 261 27.37 -19.40 -12.22
C SER A 261 26.79 -18.06 -12.65
N ALA A 262 26.48 -17.91 -13.94
CA ALA A 262 25.88 -16.71 -14.48
C ALA A 262 24.52 -16.41 -13.81
N GLU A 263 23.70 -17.43 -13.55
CA GLU A 263 22.38 -17.30 -12.94
C GLU A 263 22.47 -16.82 -11.49
N SER A 264 23.40 -17.40 -10.70
CA SER A 264 23.61 -16.98 -9.31
C SER A 264 24.16 -15.56 -9.23
N ASP A 265 25.04 -15.20 -10.16
CA ASP A 265 25.64 -13.86 -10.21
C ASP A 265 24.58 -12.80 -10.59
N VAL A 266 23.69 -13.10 -11.54
CA VAL A 266 22.55 -12.24 -11.85
C VAL A 266 21.69 -12.03 -10.60
N ALA A 267 21.36 -13.10 -9.87
CA ALA A 267 20.55 -13.00 -8.67
C ALA A 267 21.21 -12.12 -7.60
N LEU A 268 22.50 -12.32 -7.33
CA LEU A 268 23.26 -11.53 -6.35
C LEU A 268 23.35 -10.06 -6.75
N LYS A 269 23.53 -9.75 -8.04
CA LYS A 269 23.54 -8.39 -8.58
C LYS A 269 22.17 -7.72 -8.42
N VAL A 270 21.08 -8.41 -8.79
CA VAL A 270 19.72 -7.91 -8.65
C VAL A 270 19.41 -7.59 -7.19
N ILE A 271 19.70 -8.50 -6.26
CA ILE A 271 19.49 -8.28 -4.83
C ILE A 271 20.24 -7.03 -4.36
N SER A 272 21.49 -6.86 -4.77
CA SER A 272 22.33 -5.74 -4.35
C SER A 272 21.79 -4.39 -4.85
N ASP A 273 21.45 -4.29 -6.13
CA ASP A 273 20.86 -3.10 -6.74
C ASP A 273 19.52 -2.74 -6.09
N HIS A 274 18.63 -3.72 -6.03
CA HIS A 274 17.28 -3.50 -5.50
C HIS A 274 17.28 -3.14 -4.02
N THR A 275 18.22 -3.67 -3.22
CA THR A 275 18.33 -3.27 -1.82
C THR A 275 18.74 -1.80 -1.67
N ARG A 276 19.65 -1.30 -2.55
CA ARG A 276 19.98 0.14 -2.58
C ARG A 276 18.73 0.96 -2.92
N ALA A 277 17.97 0.54 -3.93
CA ALA A 277 16.73 1.20 -4.33
C ALA A 277 15.69 1.21 -3.19
N ILE A 278 15.38 0.05 -2.59
CA ILE A 278 14.43 -0.12 -1.49
C ILE A 278 14.80 0.79 -0.32
N THR A 279 16.08 0.77 0.08
CA THR A 279 16.57 1.55 1.23
C THR A 279 16.33 3.04 1.03
N ASN A 280 16.71 3.57 -0.13
CA ASN A 280 16.57 5.00 -0.41
C ASN A 280 15.13 5.42 -0.67
N MET A 281 14.34 4.61 -1.38
CA MET A 281 12.92 4.90 -1.60
C MET A 281 12.14 4.99 -0.29
N ILE A 282 12.34 4.04 0.64
CA ILE A 282 11.67 4.06 1.94
C ILE A 282 12.19 5.21 2.80
N ALA A 283 13.48 5.51 2.78
CA ALA A 283 14.06 6.66 3.50
C ALA A 283 13.46 7.98 3.06
N ASP A 284 13.12 8.12 1.77
CA ASP A 284 12.49 9.31 1.21
C ASP A 284 10.95 9.31 1.37
N GLY A 285 10.37 8.33 2.09
CA GLY A 285 8.97 8.31 2.49
C GLY A 285 8.05 7.53 1.55
N ILE A 286 8.58 6.75 0.60
CA ILE A 286 7.77 5.90 -0.26
C ILE A 286 7.45 4.60 0.50
N LEU A 287 6.16 4.25 0.54
CA LEU A 287 5.67 3.01 1.14
C LEU A 287 5.10 2.06 0.07
N PRO A 288 5.21 0.74 0.25
CA PRO A 288 4.66 -0.22 -0.69
C PRO A 288 3.14 -0.05 -0.85
N SER A 289 2.66 0.09 -2.08
CA SER A 289 1.24 0.23 -2.40
C SER A 289 0.88 -0.49 -3.71
N ASN A 290 -0.39 -0.45 -4.12
CA ASN A 290 -0.86 -1.06 -5.36
C ASN A 290 -0.77 -0.13 -6.57
N GLU A 291 -0.50 1.15 -6.37
CA GLU A 291 -0.47 2.16 -7.43
C GLU A 291 0.68 3.15 -7.22
N GLY A 292 1.06 3.85 -8.29
CA GLY A 292 2.02 4.94 -8.25
C GLY A 292 3.41 4.54 -7.75
N ARG A 293 4.04 5.42 -6.99
CA ARG A 293 5.41 5.25 -6.47
C ARG A 293 5.56 4.01 -5.57
N GLY A 294 4.55 3.75 -4.76
CA GLY A 294 4.56 2.60 -3.86
C GLY A 294 4.46 1.26 -4.60
N TYR A 295 3.83 1.23 -5.77
CA TYR A 295 3.85 0.06 -6.65
C TYR A 295 5.25 -0.21 -7.18
N VAL A 296 5.98 0.83 -7.60
CA VAL A 296 7.38 0.70 -8.04
C VAL A 296 8.24 0.10 -6.92
N LEU A 297 8.15 0.64 -5.71
CA LEU A 297 8.86 0.09 -4.54
C LEU A 297 8.48 -1.38 -4.30
N ARG A 298 7.21 -1.71 -4.32
CA ARG A 298 6.72 -3.08 -4.14
C ARG A 298 7.26 -4.03 -5.21
N ARG A 299 7.27 -3.62 -6.47
CA ARG A 299 7.83 -4.40 -7.59
C ARG A 299 9.31 -4.69 -7.38
N VAL A 300 10.11 -3.68 -7.05
CA VAL A 300 11.55 -3.81 -6.79
C VAL A 300 11.80 -4.74 -5.59
N LEU A 301 11.06 -4.56 -4.50
CA LEU A 301 11.18 -5.37 -3.29
C LEU A 301 10.86 -6.85 -3.57
N ARG A 302 9.71 -7.11 -4.21
CA ARG A 302 9.29 -8.48 -4.52
C ARG A 302 10.23 -9.17 -5.51
N ARG A 303 10.81 -8.40 -6.44
CA ARG A 303 11.83 -8.92 -7.35
C ARG A 303 13.10 -9.33 -6.59
N ALA A 304 13.57 -8.52 -5.64
CA ALA A 304 14.70 -8.89 -4.78
C ALA A 304 14.42 -10.17 -3.98
N VAL A 305 13.25 -10.30 -3.37
CA VAL A 305 12.83 -11.49 -2.60
C VAL A 305 12.76 -12.73 -3.49
N ARG A 306 12.21 -12.64 -4.71
CA ARG A 306 12.22 -13.75 -5.67
C ARG A 306 13.64 -14.22 -5.99
N TYR A 307 14.54 -13.28 -6.30
CA TYR A 307 15.93 -13.63 -6.61
C TYR A 307 16.67 -14.23 -5.40
N GLY A 308 16.35 -13.79 -4.18
CA GLY A 308 16.82 -14.46 -2.96
C GLY A 308 16.35 -15.91 -2.89
N LYS A 309 15.09 -16.17 -3.16
CA LYS A 309 14.53 -17.53 -3.20
C LYS A 309 15.19 -18.41 -4.26
N LEU A 310 15.50 -17.87 -5.45
CA LEU A 310 16.17 -18.60 -6.53
C LEU A 310 17.60 -19.09 -6.15
N ILE A 311 18.28 -18.39 -5.26
CA ILE A 311 19.61 -18.78 -4.78
C ILE A 311 19.58 -19.45 -3.40
N GLY A 312 18.39 -19.82 -2.90
CA GLY A 312 18.22 -20.63 -1.68
C GLY A 312 18.12 -19.84 -0.38
N ILE A 313 17.78 -18.55 -0.42
CA ILE A 313 17.45 -17.78 0.79
C ILE A 313 15.95 -17.93 1.04
N ASP A 314 15.60 -18.74 2.04
CA ASP A 314 14.19 -19.06 2.36
C ASP A 314 13.57 -18.14 3.39
N ASP A 315 14.35 -17.51 4.24
CA ASP A 315 13.92 -16.60 5.28
C ASP A 315 14.00 -15.13 4.85
N ALA A 316 13.35 -14.25 5.62
CA ALA A 316 13.44 -12.80 5.42
C ALA A 316 14.89 -12.31 5.61
N PHE A 317 15.44 -11.66 4.61
CA PHE A 317 16.85 -11.28 4.54
C PHE A 317 17.08 -9.79 4.28
N LEU A 318 16.10 -9.07 3.74
CA LEU A 318 16.26 -7.67 3.35
C LEU A 318 16.71 -6.77 4.50
N GLY A 319 16.30 -7.08 5.74
CA GLY A 319 16.72 -6.32 6.92
C GLY A 319 18.23 -6.33 7.11
N ARG A 320 18.92 -7.45 6.86
CA ARG A 320 20.38 -7.55 6.91
C ARG A 320 21.04 -6.83 5.75
N MET A 321 20.46 -6.93 4.57
CA MET A 321 20.95 -6.24 3.37
C MET A 321 20.89 -4.72 3.54
N ILE A 322 19.79 -4.20 4.12
CA ILE A 322 19.61 -2.77 4.44
C ILE A 322 20.69 -2.29 5.40
N ASP A 323 21.06 -3.08 6.41
CA ASP A 323 22.14 -2.72 7.33
C ASP A 323 23.48 -2.45 6.60
N VAL A 324 23.80 -3.26 5.59
CA VAL A 324 25.00 -3.07 4.75
C VAL A 324 24.88 -1.78 3.94
N VAL A 325 23.75 -1.55 3.27
CA VAL A 325 23.52 -0.35 2.45
C VAL A 325 23.62 0.92 3.30
N VAL A 326 22.97 0.95 4.45
CA VAL A 326 23.01 2.11 5.38
C VAL A 326 24.44 2.39 5.81
N LYS A 327 25.22 1.37 6.17
CA LYS A 327 26.62 1.51 6.56
C LYS A 327 27.48 2.10 5.43
N MET A 328 27.25 1.67 4.19
CA MET A 328 28.00 2.11 3.01
C MET A 328 27.66 3.54 2.60
N MET A 329 26.37 3.89 2.65
CA MET A 329 25.86 5.18 2.16
C MET A 329 25.82 6.28 3.23
N LYS A 330 25.99 5.94 4.51
CA LYS A 330 26.04 6.89 5.62
C LYS A 330 26.92 8.14 5.39
N PRO A 331 28.12 8.04 4.77
CA PRO A 331 28.94 9.23 4.57
C PRO A 331 28.28 10.31 3.69
N ALA A 332 27.48 9.88 2.71
CA ALA A 332 26.75 10.81 1.83
C ALA A 332 25.34 11.12 2.32
N TYR A 333 24.69 10.17 2.98
CA TYR A 333 23.28 10.20 3.36
C TYR A 333 23.12 9.80 4.84
N PRO A 334 23.53 10.64 5.80
CA PRO A 334 23.50 10.32 7.23
C PRO A 334 22.08 10.03 7.76
N GLU A 335 21.04 10.60 7.14
CA GLU A 335 19.64 10.37 7.46
C GLU A 335 19.21 8.90 7.35
N LEU A 336 19.93 8.09 6.59
CA LEU A 336 19.66 6.66 6.49
C LEU A 336 19.87 5.94 7.83
N MET A 337 20.84 6.39 8.63
CA MET A 337 21.07 5.85 9.99
C MET A 337 19.90 6.14 10.92
N GLU A 338 19.38 7.37 10.87
CA GLU A 338 18.26 7.80 11.70
C GLU A 338 16.98 7.02 11.38
N LYS A 339 16.79 6.70 10.09
CA LYS A 339 15.60 6.00 9.57
C LYS A 339 15.77 4.48 9.45
N GLN A 340 16.94 3.92 9.80
CA GLN A 340 17.27 2.51 9.57
C GLN A 340 16.23 1.55 10.14
N ALA A 341 15.81 1.75 11.39
CA ALA A 341 14.81 0.89 12.03
C ALA A 341 13.47 0.91 11.28
N PHE A 342 13.05 2.08 10.81
CA PHE A 342 11.84 2.24 10.02
C PHE A 342 11.96 1.59 8.65
N ILE A 343 13.07 1.79 7.94
CA ILE A 343 13.33 1.19 6.64
C ILE A 343 13.24 -0.34 6.74
N LYS A 344 13.91 -0.92 7.74
CA LYS A 344 13.87 -2.37 7.99
C LYS A 344 12.47 -2.86 8.31
N LYS A 345 11.70 -2.11 9.09
CA LYS A 345 10.32 -2.45 9.45
C LYS A 345 9.43 -2.48 8.22
N VAL A 346 9.46 -1.43 7.38
CA VAL A 346 8.64 -1.34 6.16
C VAL A 346 8.98 -2.45 5.19
N ALA A 347 10.28 -2.65 4.91
CA ALA A 347 10.74 -3.70 4.02
C ALA A 347 10.35 -5.09 4.54
N GLY A 348 10.59 -5.37 5.83
CA GLY A 348 10.28 -6.67 6.44
C GLY A 348 8.79 -7.02 6.45
N VAL A 349 7.89 -6.04 6.65
CA VAL A 349 6.44 -6.28 6.58
C VAL A 349 6.02 -6.71 5.17
N GLU A 350 6.51 -6.04 4.12
CA GLU A 350 6.18 -6.39 2.74
C GLU A 350 6.87 -7.68 2.30
N GLU A 351 8.11 -7.91 2.72
CA GLU A 351 8.87 -9.15 2.50
C GLU A 351 8.13 -10.36 3.09
N ASN A 352 7.73 -10.31 4.38
CA ASN A 352 7.00 -11.39 5.04
C ASN A 352 5.65 -11.66 4.39
N ARG A 353 4.92 -10.61 3.99
CA ARG A 353 3.66 -10.77 3.23
C ARG A 353 3.88 -11.49 1.92
N PHE A 354 4.93 -11.14 1.20
CA PHE A 354 5.21 -11.76 -0.07
C PHE A 354 5.69 -13.20 0.09
N HIS A 355 6.53 -13.49 1.09
CA HIS A 355 6.93 -14.86 1.42
C HIS A 355 5.72 -15.77 1.69
N ALA A 356 4.71 -15.29 2.41
CA ALA A 356 3.50 -16.05 2.70
C ALA A 356 2.73 -16.48 1.45
N THR A 357 2.82 -15.72 0.35
CA THR A 357 2.10 -16.00 -0.91
C THR A 357 3.00 -16.47 -2.04
N LEU A 358 4.31 -16.27 -1.93
CA LEU A 358 5.29 -16.50 -3.00
C LEU A 358 5.28 -17.96 -3.47
N ASN A 359 5.37 -18.93 -2.55
CA ASN A 359 5.43 -20.35 -2.91
C ASN A 359 4.14 -20.77 -3.64
N ALA A 360 2.96 -20.45 -3.07
CA ALA A 360 1.68 -20.79 -3.69
C ALA A 360 1.49 -20.09 -5.04
N GLY A 361 1.95 -18.87 -5.18
CA GLY A 361 1.92 -18.12 -6.44
C GLY A 361 2.86 -18.69 -7.49
N MET A 362 4.08 -19.08 -7.12
CA MET A 362 5.05 -19.74 -7.99
C MET A 362 4.55 -21.09 -8.47
N ASP A 363 4.01 -21.92 -7.57
CA ASP A 363 3.44 -23.22 -7.93
C ASP A 363 2.26 -23.08 -8.92
N LEU A 364 1.38 -22.12 -8.65
CA LEU A 364 0.26 -21.84 -9.56
C LEU A 364 0.72 -21.32 -10.91
N LEU A 365 1.73 -20.43 -10.94
CA LEU A 365 2.29 -19.92 -12.19
C LEU A 365 2.95 -21.05 -12.98
N ALA A 366 3.76 -21.90 -12.34
CA ALA A 366 4.37 -23.07 -12.99
C ALA A 366 3.31 -24.00 -13.62
N GLU A 367 2.23 -24.29 -12.88
CA GLU A 367 1.11 -25.08 -13.40
C GLU A 367 0.41 -24.40 -14.61
N MET A 368 0.24 -23.07 -14.54
CA MET A 368 -0.36 -22.30 -15.64
C MET A 368 0.53 -22.29 -16.88
N LEU A 369 1.84 -22.14 -16.72
CA LEU A 369 2.81 -22.16 -17.82
C LEU A 369 2.87 -23.56 -18.47
N GLU A 370 2.97 -24.62 -17.66
CA GLU A 370 2.94 -26.01 -18.15
C GLU A 370 1.66 -26.31 -18.94
N LYS A 371 0.50 -25.91 -18.42
CA LYS A 371 -0.80 -26.07 -19.12
C LYS A 371 -0.86 -25.27 -20.42
N THR A 372 -0.19 -24.12 -20.48
CA THR A 372 -0.13 -23.28 -21.67
C THR A 372 0.73 -23.93 -22.75
N LEU A 373 1.90 -24.46 -22.37
CA LEU A 373 2.80 -25.21 -23.26
C LEU A 373 2.16 -26.50 -23.77
N LYS A 374 1.51 -27.28 -22.89
CA LYS A 374 0.79 -28.53 -23.29
C LYS A 374 -0.32 -28.28 -24.33
N LYS A 375 -0.90 -27.07 -24.33
CA LYS A 375 -1.89 -26.64 -25.33
C LYS A 375 -1.27 -26.02 -26.58
N GLN A 376 0.06 -26.09 -26.73
CA GLN A 376 0.85 -25.47 -27.81
C GLN A 376 0.59 -23.97 -27.97
N ARG A 377 0.21 -23.29 -26.87
CA ARG A 377 0.04 -21.84 -26.82
C ARG A 377 1.32 -21.22 -26.27
N ARG A 378 1.61 -20.00 -26.74
CA ARG A 378 2.76 -19.21 -26.25
C ARG A 378 2.35 -17.92 -25.55
N ILE A 379 1.07 -17.81 -25.19
CA ILE A 379 0.52 -16.62 -24.52
C ILE A 379 -0.26 -17.09 -23.29
N LEU A 380 0.10 -16.54 -22.13
CA LEU A 380 -0.65 -16.66 -20.88
C LEU A 380 -1.76 -15.60 -20.88
N THR A 381 -3.00 -15.99 -20.72
CA THR A 381 -4.17 -15.11 -20.83
C THR A 381 -4.24 -14.08 -19.68
N GLY A 382 -4.77 -12.88 -19.97
CA GLY A 382 -4.81 -11.75 -19.03
C GLY A 382 -5.57 -12.03 -17.74
N ASP A 383 -6.65 -12.84 -17.77
CA ASP A 383 -7.41 -13.30 -16.60
C ASP A 383 -6.55 -14.11 -15.61
N ARG A 384 -5.61 -14.91 -16.11
CA ARG A 384 -4.69 -15.70 -15.29
C ARG A 384 -3.61 -14.82 -14.67
N VAL A 385 -3.07 -13.88 -15.47
CA VAL A 385 -2.12 -12.88 -14.99
C VAL A 385 -2.77 -12.03 -13.90
N PHE A 386 -4.03 -11.61 -14.12
CA PHE A 386 -4.80 -10.85 -13.14
C PHE A 386 -5.05 -11.64 -11.85
N LYS A 387 -5.35 -12.93 -11.92
CA LYS A 387 -5.52 -13.79 -10.74
C LYS A 387 -4.24 -13.87 -9.90
N LEU A 388 -3.07 -13.98 -10.53
CA LEU A 388 -1.77 -13.97 -9.83
C LEU A 388 -1.53 -12.61 -9.16
N TYR A 389 -1.87 -11.52 -9.84
CA TYR A 389 -1.74 -10.16 -9.33
C TYR A 389 -2.67 -9.90 -8.14
N ASP A 390 -3.96 -10.16 -8.31
CA ASP A 390 -5.01 -9.80 -7.34
C ASP A 390 -4.99 -10.69 -6.09
N THR A 391 -4.86 -12.01 -6.27
CA THR A 391 -4.97 -12.98 -5.18
C THR A 391 -3.65 -13.26 -4.49
N TYR A 392 -2.56 -13.37 -5.26
CA TYR A 392 -1.23 -13.77 -4.73
C TYR A 392 -0.27 -12.58 -4.63
N GLY A 393 -0.69 -11.41 -5.12
CA GLY A 393 0.14 -10.21 -5.08
C GLY A 393 1.37 -10.28 -5.98
N PHE A 394 1.37 -11.13 -7.03
CA PHE A 394 2.44 -11.16 -8.02
C PHE A 394 2.35 -9.93 -8.92
N PRO A 395 3.35 -9.04 -8.97
CA PRO A 395 3.41 -8.03 -10.01
C PRO A 395 3.32 -8.67 -11.38
N TRP A 396 2.49 -8.12 -12.27
CA TRP A 396 2.30 -8.69 -13.60
C TRP A 396 3.60 -8.72 -14.41
N GLU A 397 4.51 -7.77 -14.18
CA GLU A 397 5.84 -7.73 -14.79
C GLU A 397 6.70 -8.90 -14.30
N LEU A 398 6.57 -9.29 -13.02
CA LEU A 398 7.27 -10.47 -12.50
C LEU A 398 6.73 -11.75 -13.13
N THR A 399 5.42 -11.81 -13.36
CA THR A 399 4.79 -12.91 -14.10
C THR A 399 5.29 -12.94 -15.56
N GLU A 400 5.43 -11.77 -16.20
CA GLU A 400 6.00 -11.65 -17.54
C GLU A 400 7.44 -12.13 -17.62
N GLU A 401 8.29 -11.69 -16.68
CA GLU A 401 9.69 -12.09 -16.59
C GLU A 401 9.83 -13.62 -16.52
N ILE A 402 9.06 -14.26 -15.61
CA ILE A 402 9.10 -15.71 -15.44
C ILE A 402 8.52 -16.44 -16.67
N ALA A 403 7.48 -15.91 -17.29
CA ALA A 403 6.89 -16.51 -18.50
C ALA A 403 7.84 -16.43 -19.70
N LYS A 404 8.54 -15.29 -19.88
CA LYS A 404 9.56 -15.11 -20.93
C LYS A 404 10.74 -16.07 -20.78
N GLU A 405 11.16 -16.39 -19.55
CA GLU A 405 12.21 -17.41 -19.30
C GLU A 405 11.84 -18.77 -19.88
N GLN A 406 10.55 -19.05 -20.07
CA GLN A 406 10.01 -20.29 -20.67
C GLN A 406 9.51 -20.10 -22.12
N GLY A 407 9.77 -18.96 -22.74
CA GLY A 407 9.34 -18.64 -24.11
C GLY A 407 7.82 -18.41 -24.24
N ILE A 408 7.15 -17.95 -23.18
CA ILE A 408 5.73 -17.62 -23.12
C ILE A 408 5.59 -16.11 -22.93
N GLU A 409 4.72 -15.49 -23.73
CA GLU A 409 4.31 -14.10 -23.58
C GLU A 409 3.07 -13.99 -22.68
N ILE A 410 2.76 -12.81 -22.15
CA ILE A 410 1.54 -12.53 -21.41
C ILE A 410 0.59 -11.64 -22.22
N ASP A 411 -0.71 -11.83 -22.04
CA ASP A 411 -1.77 -10.99 -22.60
C ASP A 411 -1.95 -9.73 -21.75
N LYS A 412 -1.22 -8.67 -22.10
CA LYS A 412 -1.24 -7.38 -21.39
C LYS A 412 -2.59 -6.66 -21.53
N ASP A 413 -3.22 -6.74 -22.68
CA ASP A 413 -4.50 -6.09 -22.95
C ASP A 413 -5.62 -6.74 -22.14
N GLY A 414 -5.65 -8.08 -22.09
CA GLY A 414 -6.59 -8.82 -21.26
C GLY A 414 -6.37 -8.55 -19.75
N PHE A 415 -5.13 -8.40 -19.31
CA PHE A 415 -4.83 -7.98 -17.93
C PHE A 415 -5.34 -6.57 -17.65
N ALA A 416 -5.08 -5.60 -18.55
CA ALA A 416 -5.54 -4.22 -18.41
C ALA A 416 -7.07 -4.13 -18.35
N ALA A 417 -7.78 -4.93 -19.16
CA ALA A 417 -9.24 -5.02 -19.13
C ALA A 417 -9.77 -5.54 -17.78
N ALA A 418 -9.17 -6.60 -17.23
CA ALA A 418 -9.54 -7.15 -15.92
C ALA A 418 -9.29 -6.13 -14.77
N MET A 419 -8.19 -5.38 -14.85
CA MET A 419 -7.90 -4.29 -13.91
C MET A 419 -8.91 -3.15 -14.00
N ALA A 420 -9.33 -2.76 -15.21
CA ALA A 420 -10.33 -1.72 -15.42
C ALA A 420 -11.69 -2.15 -14.83
N GLU A 421 -12.12 -3.39 -15.04
CA GLU A 421 -13.35 -3.94 -14.47
C GLU A 421 -13.34 -3.94 -12.93
N GLN A 422 -12.20 -4.30 -12.31
CA GLN A 422 -12.05 -4.23 -10.86
C GLN A 422 -12.17 -2.78 -10.34
N LYS A 423 -11.50 -1.82 -11.02
CA LYS A 423 -11.58 -0.39 -10.68
C LYS A 423 -13.00 0.15 -10.81
N GLU A 424 -13.72 -0.25 -11.84
CA GLU A 424 -15.10 0.17 -12.06
C GLU A 424 -16.04 -0.39 -10.97
N ARG A 425 -15.91 -1.67 -10.61
CA ARG A 425 -16.63 -2.27 -9.47
C ARG A 425 -16.34 -1.53 -8.15
N ALA A 426 -15.10 -1.17 -7.90
CA ALA A 426 -14.70 -0.41 -6.72
C ALA A 426 -15.25 1.03 -6.75
N ARG A 427 -15.31 1.67 -7.92
CA ARG A 427 -15.93 3.00 -8.11
C ARG A 427 -17.45 2.94 -7.94
N ALA A 428 -18.13 1.98 -8.55
CA ALA A 428 -19.57 1.79 -8.43
C ALA A 428 -20.02 1.56 -6.98
N ALA A 429 -19.19 0.90 -6.17
CA ALA A 429 -19.43 0.75 -4.73
C ALA A 429 -19.28 2.08 -3.96
N ARG A 430 -18.51 3.06 -4.48
CA ARG A 430 -18.31 4.39 -3.88
C ARG A 430 -19.31 5.43 -4.37
N THR A 431 -19.86 5.29 -5.58
CA THR A 431 -20.64 6.34 -6.27
C THR A 431 -22.12 6.44 -5.81
N LYS A 432 -22.51 5.83 -4.72
CA LYS A 432 -23.88 5.99 -4.18
C LYS A 432 -24.12 7.31 -3.44
N VAL A 433 -23.16 8.23 -3.36
CA VAL A 433 -23.32 9.53 -2.69
C VAL A 433 -22.60 10.61 -3.50
N SER A 434 -23.25 11.15 -4.48
CA SER A 434 -23.26 12.58 -4.87
C SER A 434 -23.91 12.76 -6.25
N ALA A 435 -25.19 13.11 -6.26
CA ALA A 435 -25.76 13.79 -7.41
C ALA A 435 -25.00 15.12 -7.59
N ARG A 436 -24.24 15.27 -8.69
CA ARG A 436 -23.65 16.55 -9.05
C ARG A 436 -24.78 17.50 -9.42
N ILE A 437 -25.09 18.44 -8.53
CA ILE A 437 -25.92 19.58 -8.90
C ILE A 437 -25.08 20.42 -9.86
N ALA A 438 -25.59 20.65 -11.08
CA ALA A 438 -24.92 21.47 -12.07
C ALA A 438 -24.94 22.91 -11.58
N THR A 439 -23.76 23.58 -11.59
CA THR A 439 -23.63 24.99 -11.23
C THR A 439 -23.76 25.88 -12.46
N PRO A 440 -24.45 27.04 -12.36
CA PRO A 440 -24.55 27.99 -13.47
C PRO A 440 -23.21 28.68 -13.78
N ASP A 441 -23.12 29.35 -14.94
CA ASP A 441 -21.96 30.12 -15.37
C ASP A 441 -21.69 31.31 -14.43
N THR A 442 -20.55 31.28 -13.76
CA THR A 442 -20.12 32.26 -12.74
C THR A 442 -19.06 33.22 -13.22
N THR A 443 -18.65 33.16 -14.51
CA THR A 443 -17.50 33.92 -15.07
C THR A 443 -17.57 35.44 -14.86
N LYS A 444 -18.71 35.99 -14.51
CA LYS A 444 -18.93 37.44 -14.30
C LYS A 444 -19.12 37.83 -12.84
N LEU A 445 -19.10 36.88 -11.89
CA LEU A 445 -19.37 37.14 -10.48
C LEU A 445 -18.08 37.33 -9.69
N LYS A 446 -18.06 38.37 -8.85
CA LYS A 446 -17.05 38.52 -7.79
C LYS A 446 -17.79 38.30 -6.46
N SER A 447 -17.49 37.16 -5.81
CA SER A 447 -17.95 36.90 -4.46
C SER A 447 -16.76 37.08 -3.50
N GLU A 448 -16.97 37.84 -2.44
CA GLU A 448 -16.07 37.95 -1.32
C GLU A 448 -16.52 36.92 -0.25
N SER A 449 -15.67 35.96 0.05
CA SER A 449 -15.89 35.07 1.20
C SER A 449 -15.46 35.78 2.48
N MET A 450 -16.38 35.91 3.44
CA MET A 450 -16.07 36.38 4.78
C MET A 450 -15.21 35.35 5.53
N THR A 451 -14.42 35.80 6.49
CA THR A 451 -13.63 34.93 7.36
C THR A 451 -14.55 34.10 8.25
N THR A 452 -14.08 32.94 8.71
CA THR A 452 -14.83 31.97 9.54
C THR A 452 -15.27 32.49 10.92
N GLU A 453 -14.91 33.70 11.30
CA GLU A 453 -15.27 34.34 12.58
C GLU A 453 -16.65 35.00 12.52
N ASP A 454 -17.10 35.48 11.34
CA ASP A 454 -18.42 36.09 11.16
C ASP A 454 -19.47 35.03 10.83
N THR A 455 -20.40 34.83 11.76
CA THR A 455 -21.43 33.78 11.67
C THR A 455 -22.81 34.25 11.28
N ASP A 456 -23.15 35.54 11.48
CA ASP A 456 -24.45 36.13 11.18
C ASP A 456 -24.27 37.52 10.57
N GLY A 457 -25.05 37.86 9.56
CA GLY A 457 -24.98 39.16 8.93
C GLY A 457 -25.90 39.27 7.72
N ASP A 458 -26.15 40.50 7.29
CA ASP A 458 -26.95 40.77 6.08
C ASP A 458 -26.02 40.68 4.85
N THR A 459 -26.47 39.97 3.83
CA THR A 459 -25.75 39.83 2.55
C THR A 459 -26.74 39.83 1.37
N GLU A 460 -26.24 40.18 0.20
CA GLU A 460 -27.00 40.19 -1.04
C GLU A 460 -26.85 38.83 -1.77
N ILE A 461 -27.95 38.28 -2.29
CA ILE A 461 -27.92 37.13 -3.19
C ILE A 461 -27.46 37.60 -4.58
N LEU A 462 -26.27 37.20 -4.98
CA LEU A 462 -25.69 37.51 -6.29
C LEU A 462 -26.29 36.64 -7.40
N LEU A 463 -26.59 35.36 -7.08
CA LEU A 463 -27.09 34.40 -8.04
C LEU A 463 -27.89 33.31 -7.36
N LEU A 464 -29.02 32.97 -7.95
CA LEU A 464 -29.77 31.73 -7.70
C LEU A 464 -29.59 30.79 -8.90
N GLY A 465 -29.29 29.53 -8.64
CA GLY A 465 -29.17 28.49 -9.65
C GLY A 465 -30.16 27.36 -9.39
N LYS A 466 -30.83 26.87 -10.43
CA LYS A 466 -31.70 25.71 -10.41
C LYS A 466 -31.36 24.85 -11.64
N ASP A 467 -31.15 23.54 -11.44
CA ASP A 467 -30.81 22.59 -12.50
C ASP A 467 -29.67 23.05 -13.42
N GLY A 468 -28.68 23.76 -12.88
CA GLY A 468 -27.53 24.32 -13.63
C GLY A 468 -27.78 25.58 -14.41
N GLN A 469 -28.94 26.21 -14.29
CA GLN A 469 -29.30 27.47 -14.92
C GLN A 469 -29.51 28.58 -13.88
N ALA A 470 -29.10 29.80 -14.21
CA ALA A 470 -29.41 30.96 -13.39
C ALA A 470 -30.90 31.30 -13.47
N VAL A 471 -31.52 31.53 -12.31
CA VAL A 471 -32.92 31.90 -12.20
C VAL A 471 -33.08 33.23 -11.45
N GLN A 472 -34.15 33.96 -11.72
CA GLN A 472 -34.43 35.24 -11.05
C GLN A 472 -35.05 35.03 -9.67
N SER A 473 -35.81 33.97 -9.49
CA SER A 473 -36.48 33.66 -8.22
C SER A 473 -36.67 32.15 -8.06
N ALA A 474 -36.84 31.72 -6.82
CA ALA A 474 -37.14 30.33 -6.45
C ALA A 474 -38.21 30.32 -5.37
N ALA A 475 -39.13 29.33 -5.42
CA ALA A 475 -40.26 29.18 -4.56
C ALA A 475 -40.12 27.99 -3.59
N ASP A 476 -41.01 27.94 -2.60
CA ASP A 476 -41.11 26.86 -1.61
C ASP A 476 -41.05 25.48 -2.21
N GLY A 477 -40.23 24.60 -1.59
CA GLY A 477 -39.91 23.22 -2.03
C GLY A 477 -38.88 23.11 -3.13
N GLU A 478 -38.33 24.18 -3.67
CA GLU A 478 -37.31 24.13 -4.74
C GLU A 478 -35.90 24.01 -4.20
N ASN A 479 -35.14 23.04 -4.77
CA ASN A 479 -33.70 22.87 -4.52
C ASN A 479 -32.92 23.85 -5.37
N ILE A 480 -32.04 24.60 -4.76
CA ILE A 480 -31.30 25.68 -5.39
C ILE A 480 -29.81 25.71 -4.96
N THR A 481 -29.04 26.39 -5.79
CA THR A 481 -27.70 26.86 -5.41
C THR A 481 -27.74 28.36 -5.23
N VAL A 482 -27.03 28.88 -4.23
CA VAL A 482 -27.03 30.30 -3.89
C VAL A 482 -25.59 30.80 -3.83
N ILE A 483 -25.30 31.90 -4.52
CA ILE A 483 -24.02 32.61 -4.39
C ILE A 483 -24.32 33.95 -3.68
N LEU A 484 -23.65 34.13 -2.54
CA LEU A 484 -23.75 35.31 -1.71
C LEU A 484 -22.62 36.29 -1.97
N LYS A 485 -22.86 37.58 -1.82
CA LYS A 485 -21.83 38.63 -1.92
C LYS A 485 -20.79 38.49 -0.83
N ASN A 486 -21.22 38.35 0.41
CA ASN A 486 -20.40 38.00 1.57
C ASN A 486 -20.92 36.67 2.11
N ASN A 487 -20.08 35.63 2.12
CA ASN A 487 -20.52 34.31 2.48
C ASN A 487 -19.85 33.86 3.82
N PRO A 488 -20.58 33.78 4.93
CA PRO A 488 -20.05 33.36 6.23
C PRO A 488 -20.00 31.84 6.38
N PHE A 489 -20.56 31.09 5.42
CA PHE A 489 -20.53 29.62 5.47
C PHE A 489 -19.17 29.07 5.00
N HIS A 490 -18.56 28.23 5.79
CA HIS A 490 -17.32 27.54 5.40
C HIS A 490 -17.60 26.51 4.30
N ALA A 491 -16.86 26.58 3.20
CA ALA A 491 -16.98 25.63 2.10
C ALA A 491 -16.23 24.34 2.38
N GLU A 492 -16.74 23.22 1.88
CA GLU A 492 -16.05 21.91 1.91
C GLU A 492 -14.61 22.04 1.42
N GLY A 493 -13.65 21.59 2.23
CA GLY A 493 -12.22 21.65 1.88
C GLY A 493 -11.33 21.04 2.94
N GLY A 494 -10.14 20.57 2.56
CA GLY A 494 -9.18 20.00 3.51
C GLY A 494 -9.68 18.77 4.30
N GLY A 495 -10.73 18.10 3.81
CA GLY A 495 -11.40 17.00 4.52
C GLY A 495 -12.52 17.43 5.48
N GLN A 496 -12.73 18.73 5.70
CA GLN A 496 -13.87 19.27 6.44
C GLN A 496 -15.07 19.41 5.50
N ILE A 497 -16.25 19.00 5.93
CA ILE A 497 -17.51 19.23 5.20
C ILE A 497 -17.93 20.69 5.27
N GLY A 498 -18.79 21.11 4.32
CA GLY A 498 -19.34 22.45 4.28
C GLY A 498 -20.30 22.74 5.44
N ASP A 499 -20.47 24.03 5.76
CA ASP A 499 -21.42 24.46 6.77
C ASP A 499 -22.87 24.38 6.27
N SER A 500 -23.80 24.31 7.21
CA SER A 500 -25.23 24.43 7.03
C SER A 500 -25.80 25.59 7.84
N GLY A 501 -27.06 25.94 7.56
CA GLY A 501 -27.76 27.02 8.27
C GLY A 501 -28.99 27.51 7.51
N VAL A 502 -29.33 28.78 7.68
CA VAL A 502 -30.53 29.38 7.10
C VAL A 502 -30.22 30.74 6.49
N LEU A 503 -30.85 31.08 5.38
CA LEU A 503 -30.93 32.41 4.84
C LEU A 503 -32.36 32.93 5.03
N GLU A 504 -32.52 33.99 5.81
CA GLU A 504 -33.79 34.61 6.11
C GLU A 504 -33.92 35.87 5.23
N GLY A 505 -34.78 35.82 4.22
CA GLY A 505 -35.18 36.96 3.38
C GLY A 505 -36.49 37.55 3.82
N ASN A 506 -36.80 38.72 3.26
CA ASN A 506 -38.09 39.38 3.54
C ASN A 506 -39.32 38.62 2.98
N SER A 507 -39.08 37.82 1.93
CA SER A 507 -40.14 37.16 1.16
C SER A 507 -40.11 35.64 1.26
N GLY A 508 -39.09 35.08 1.89
CA GLY A 508 -38.92 33.61 2.02
C GLY A 508 -37.70 33.21 2.83
N ILE A 509 -37.59 31.91 3.06
CA ILE A 509 -36.49 31.30 3.83
C ILE A 509 -35.85 30.17 3.01
N ILE A 510 -34.53 30.10 3.04
CA ILE A 510 -33.76 29.00 2.46
C ILE A 510 -33.03 28.22 3.57
N SER A 511 -33.23 26.91 3.64
CA SER A 511 -32.44 26.02 4.45
C SER A 511 -31.19 25.63 3.67
N ILE A 512 -29.99 25.96 4.16
CA ILE A 512 -28.72 25.59 3.57
C ILE A 512 -28.27 24.25 4.16
N GLU A 513 -28.06 23.28 3.29
CA GLU A 513 -27.71 21.90 3.63
C GLU A 513 -26.18 21.66 3.51
N ASP A 514 -25.54 22.35 2.56
CA ASP A 514 -24.09 22.16 2.29
C ASP A 514 -23.51 23.43 1.63
N THR A 515 -22.21 23.63 1.80
CA THR A 515 -21.48 24.76 1.21
C THR A 515 -20.21 24.25 0.50
N LYS A 516 -20.04 24.68 -0.75
CA LYS A 516 -18.96 24.21 -1.62
C LYS A 516 -18.22 25.35 -2.29
N LYS A 517 -17.05 25.03 -2.89
CA LYS A 517 -16.21 25.98 -3.59
C LYS A 517 -15.99 25.55 -5.03
N LEU A 518 -16.12 26.49 -5.96
CA LEU A 518 -15.80 26.32 -7.37
C LEU A 518 -14.28 26.35 -7.60
N PRO A 519 -13.77 25.85 -8.75
CA PRO A 519 -12.34 25.87 -9.08
C PRO A 519 -11.73 27.30 -9.14
N ASP A 520 -12.54 28.31 -9.44
CA ASP A 520 -12.18 29.73 -9.47
C ASP A 520 -12.18 30.40 -8.09
N GLY A 521 -12.56 29.65 -7.03
CA GLY A 521 -12.54 30.12 -5.66
C GLY A 521 -13.90 30.66 -5.14
N ILE A 522 -14.92 30.77 -5.98
CA ILE A 522 -16.25 31.25 -5.57
C ILE A 522 -16.91 30.21 -4.67
N VAL A 523 -17.41 30.66 -3.51
CA VAL A 523 -18.19 29.84 -2.56
C VAL A 523 -19.66 29.89 -2.90
N TYR A 524 -20.33 28.74 -2.93
CA TYR A 524 -21.76 28.64 -3.15
C TYR A 524 -22.42 27.70 -2.13
N CYS A 525 -23.61 28.02 -1.73
CA CYS A 525 -24.44 27.23 -0.82
C CYS A 525 -25.45 26.38 -1.62
N ILE A 526 -25.75 25.20 -1.13
CA ILE A 526 -26.78 24.29 -1.65
C ILE A 526 -27.87 24.21 -0.61
N GLY A 527 -29.12 24.42 -1.00
CA GLY A 527 -30.20 24.36 -0.08
C GLY A 527 -31.57 24.29 -0.75
N THR A 528 -32.60 24.31 0.08
CA THR A 528 -34.00 24.24 -0.33
C THR A 528 -34.74 25.46 0.18
N VAL A 529 -35.56 26.09 -0.65
CA VAL A 529 -36.53 27.11 -0.19
C VAL A 529 -37.55 26.40 0.67
N THR A 530 -37.66 26.79 1.96
CA THR A 530 -38.58 26.17 2.92
C THR A 530 -39.84 27.00 3.17
N GLU A 531 -39.78 28.28 2.81
CA GLU A 531 -40.94 29.19 2.94
C GLU A 531 -40.88 30.30 1.89
N GLY A 532 -41.99 30.62 1.27
CA GLY A 532 -42.15 31.80 0.42
C GLY A 532 -41.43 31.77 -0.92
N VAL A 533 -40.90 32.91 -1.34
CA VAL A 533 -40.17 33.11 -2.61
C VAL A 533 -38.98 33.97 -2.36
N ILE A 534 -37.82 33.53 -2.84
CA ILE A 534 -36.55 34.27 -2.76
C ILE A 534 -36.13 34.73 -4.18
N SER A 535 -35.51 35.89 -4.28
CA SER A 535 -35.12 36.50 -5.55
C SER A 535 -33.63 36.88 -5.59
N THR A 536 -33.02 36.83 -6.78
CA THR A 536 -31.68 37.38 -7.02
C THR A 536 -31.68 38.88 -6.75
N GLY A 537 -30.63 39.39 -6.07
CA GLY A 537 -30.55 40.79 -5.63
C GLY A 537 -31.23 41.08 -4.30
N GLU A 538 -31.93 40.12 -3.69
CA GLU A 538 -32.51 40.25 -2.37
C GLU A 538 -31.46 40.28 -1.28
N THR A 539 -31.65 41.12 -0.27
CA THR A 539 -30.83 41.10 0.95
C THR A 539 -31.40 40.07 1.90
N VAL A 540 -30.58 39.13 2.33
CA VAL A 540 -30.94 38.07 3.27
C VAL A 540 -30.05 38.13 4.49
N LYS A 541 -30.57 37.74 5.64
CA LYS A 541 -29.79 37.53 6.84
C LYS A 541 -29.26 36.11 6.85
N THR A 542 -27.98 35.95 7.02
CA THR A 542 -27.31 34.62 7.17
C THR A 542 -27.36 34.19 8.62
N VAL A 543 -27.77 32.95 8.86
CA VAL A 543 -27.74 32.29 10.18
C VAL A 543 -27.06 30.96 10.05
N VAL A 544 -25.79 30.89 10.49
CA VAL A 544 -25.01 29.66 10.45
C VAL A 544 -25.39 28.75 11.59
N ASP A 545 -25.47 27.42 11.33
CA ASP A 545 -25.67 26.41 12.38
C ASP A 545 -24.42 26.34 13.28
N ARG A 546 -24.48 27.08 14.37
CA ARG A 546 -23.34 27.23 15.30
C ARG A 546 -23.02 25.92 16.00
N GLU A 547 -24.01 25.17 16.47
CA GLU A 547 -23.80 23.91 17.20
C GLU A 547 -23.02 22.92 16.30
N ARG A 548 -23.48 22.80 15.06
CA ARG A 548 -22.82 21.94 14.06
C ARG A 548 -21.40 22.41 13.72
N ARG A 549 -21.17 23.71 13.51
CA ARG A 549 -19.84 24.29 13.24
C ARG A 549 -18.88 24.08 14.43
N GLU A 550 -19.34 24.23 15.65
CA GLU A 550 -18.55 23.99 16.85
C GLU A 550 -18.14 22.52 16.99
N ASP A 551 -19.06 21.58 16.71
CA ASP A 551 -18.75 20.16 16.72
C ASP A 551 -17.73 19.80 15.64
N ILE A 552 -17.84 20.38 14.43
CA ILE A 552 -16.85 20.27 13.37
C ILE A 552 -15.50 20.83 13.82
N ALA A 553 -15.46 22.00 14.45
CA ALA A 553 -14.24 22.65 14.94
C ALA A 553 -13.54 21.80 16.01
N ARG A 554 -14.31 21.16 16.94
CA ARG A 554 -13.78 20.21 17.93
C ARG A 554 -13.12 19.01 17.25
N ASN A 555 -13.80 18.41 16.28
CA ASN A 555 -13.29 17.27 15.53
C ASN A 555 -12.11 17.65 14.65
N HIS A 556 -12.10 18.82 14.03
CA HIS A 556 -10.99 19.29 13.20
C HIS A 556 -9.73 19.54 14.04
N THR A 557 -9.85 20.26 15.14
CA THR A 557 -8.71 20.46 16.05
C THR A 557 -8.27 19.12 16.66
N GLY A 558 -9.22 18.23 17.00
CA GLY A 558 -8.93 16.86 17.43
C GLY A 558 -8.13 16.07 16.40
N THR A 559 -8.34 16.31 15.09
CA THR A 559 -7.57 15.69 14.00
C THR A 559 -6.10 16.14 14.02
N HIS A 560 -5.84 17.43 14.20
CA HIS A 560 -4.47 17.96 14.33
C HIS A 560 -3.75 17.38 15.56
N LEU A 561 -4.44 17.33 16.71
CA LEU A 561 -3.88 16.71 17.92
C LEU A 561 -3.60 15.20 17.68
N LEU A 562 -4.49 14.49 17.02
CA LEU A 562 -4.33 13.08 16.67
C LEU A 562 -3.11 12.87 15.77
N GLN A 563 -2.94 13.66 14.72
CA GLN A 563 -1.78 13.58 13.83
C GLN A 563 -0.47 13.77 14.58
N ALA A 564 -0.39 14.80 15.43
CA ALA A 564 0.79 15.08 16.23
C ALA A 564 1.08 13.97 17.25
N ALA A 565 0.05 13.40 17.90
CA ALA A 565 0.18 12.28 18.82
C ALA A 565 0.65 11.00 18.11
N LEU A 566 0.08 10.67 16.95
CA LEU A 566 0.51 9.54 16.13
C LEU A 566 1.99 9.67 15.74
N ARG A 567 2.43 10.86 15.34
CA ARG A 567 3.84 11.11 15.01
C ARG A 567 4.77 10.95 16.22
N ARG A 568 4.32 11.28 17.43
CA ARG A 568 5.09 11.07 18.67
C ARG A 568 5.18 9.59 19.06
N VAL A 569 4.10 8.82 18.90
CA VAL A 569 4.04 7.41 19.32
C VAL A 569 4.62 6.47 18.26
N LEU A 570 4.34 6.72 16.99
CA LEU A 570 4.72 5.84 15.87
C LEU A 570 5.98 6.34 15.16
N GLY A 571 6.25 7.63 15.18
CA GLY A 571 7.42 8.26 14.54
C GLY A 571 7.05 9.35 13.53
N SER A 572 8.02 10.21 13.21
CA SER A 572 7.85 11.39 12.34
C SER A 572 7.44 11.08 10.91
N GLN A 573 7.57 9.85 10.46
CA GLN A 573 7.21 9.34 9.13
C GLN A 573 5.71 9.10 8.95
N VAL A 574 4.89 9.21 9.99
CA VAL A 574 3.43 9.22 9.89
C VAL A 574 3.01 10.47 9.11
N ASN A 575 2.34 10.28 7.98
CA ASN A 575 1.80 11.36 7.16
C ASN A 575 0.33 11.10 6.88
N GLN A 576 -0.44 12.18 6.76
CA GLN A 576 -1.83 12.11 6.37
C GLN A 576 -1.95 11.56 4.94
N ALA A 577 -2.81 10.57 4.76
CA ALA A 577 -3.21 10.00 3.47
C ALA A 577 -4.64 10.41 3.07
N GLY A 578 -5.44 10.83 4.05
CA GLY A 578 -6.79 11.35 3.87
C GLY A 578 -7.38 11.78 5.20
N SER A 579 -8.37 12.66 5.14
CA SER A 579 -9.13 13.14 6.31
C SER A 579 -10.59 13.30 5.96
N LEU A 580 -11.47 13.15 6.96
CA LEU A 580 -12.87 13.54 6.88
C LEU A 580 -13.31 14.02 8.26
N VAL A 581 -13.78 15.25 8.32
CA VAL A 581 -14.24 15.90 9.56
C VAL A 581 -15.73 16.17 9.45
N LEU A 582 -16.49 15.46 10.27
CA LEU A 582 -17.95 15.55 10.41
C LEU A 582 -18.29 16.11 11.79
N PRO A 583 -19.49 16.61 12.04
CA PRO A 583 -19.91 17.00 13.39
C PRO A 583 -19.93 15.81 14.36
N GLU A 584 -20.30 14.61 13.92
CA GLU A 584 -20.45 13.43 14.76
C GLU A 584 -19.12 12.72 15.04
N LYS A 585 -18.17 12.80 14.09
CA LYS A 585 -16.88 12.11 14.18
C LYS A 585 -15.84 12.68 13.24
N LEU A 586 -14.60 12.35 13.51
CA LEU A 586 -13.49 12.53 12.59
C LEU A 586 -12.98 11.18 12.08
N ARG A 587 -12.42 11.19 10.87
CA ARG A 587 -11.72 10.08 10.26
C ARG A 587 -10.35 10.54 9.78
N PHE A 588 -9.30 9.84 10.19
CA PHE A 588 -7.94 10.15 9.82
C PHE A 588 -7.25 8.93 9.20
N ASP A 589 -6.91 9.03 7.93
CA ASP A 589 -6.18 8.02 7.18
C ASP A 589 -4.70 8.42 7.15
N PHE A 590 -3.81 7.52 7.54
CA PHE A 590 -2.40 7.82 7.67
C PHE A 590 -1.50 6.67 7.21
N THR A 591 -0.26 7.01 6.86
CA THR A 591 0.73 6.06 6.38
C THR A 591 1.34 5.31 7.57
N TRP A 592 1.08 3.99 7.65
CA TRP A 592 1.68 3.09 8.61
C TRP A 592 1.62 1.64 8.12
N PRO A 593 2.73 0.86 8.19
CA PRO A 593 2.82 -0.45 7.52
C PRO A 593 2.07 -1.59 8.20
N GLU A 594 1.75 -1.49 9.49
CA GLU A 594 1.14 -2.55 10.30
C GLU A 594 -0.07 -2.05 11.11
N ALA A 595 -0.77 -2.97 11.80
CA ALA A 595 -1.83 -2.59 12.73
C ALA A 595 -1.24 -1.82 13.92
N VAL A 596 -1.93 -0.75 14.34
CA VAL A 596 -1.57 -0.04 15.56
C VAL A 596 -2.04 -0.88 16.75
N THR A 597 -1.15 -1.15 17.68
CA THR A 597 -1.47 -1.98 18.85
C THR A 597 -2.38 -1.25 19.82
N ASP A 598 -3.20 -1.97 20.59
CA ASP A 598 -4.09 -1.39 21.61
C ASP A 598 -3.33 -0.49 22.59
N LYS A 599 -2.09 -0.88 22.94
CA LYS A 599 -1.23 -0.07 23.79
C LYS A 599 -0.84 1.26 23.14
N GLN A 600 -0.54 1.26 21.85
CA GLN A 600 -0.22 2.48 21.10
C GLN A 600 -1.47 3.36 20.89
N ILE A 601 -2.62 2.74 20.64
CA ILE A 601 -3.91 3.45 20.54
C ILE A 601 -4.22 4.15 21.87
N ALA A 602 -4.13 3.44 22.99
CA ALA A 602 -4.35 4.01 24.32
C ALA A 602 -3.38 5.16 24.62
N GLU A 603 -2.11 5.02 24.21
CA GLU A 603 -1.11 6.07 24.40
C GLU A 603 -1.39 7.31 23.52
N VAL A 604 -1.80 7.12 22.26
CA VAL A 604 -2.22 8.21 21.36
C VAL A 604 -3.41 8.95 21.97
N GLU A 605 -4.44 8.23 22.40
CA GLU A 605 -5.64 8.80 23.00
C GLU A 605 -5.31 9.56 24.29
N ARG A 606 -4.42 9.01 25.15
CA ARG A 606 -3.93 9.66 26.36
C ARG A 606 -3.23 10.99 26.04
N ILE A 607 -2.31 10.99 25.07
CA ILE A 607 -1.56 12.19 24.67
C ILE A 607 -2.50 13.29 24.15
N VAL A 608 -3.48 12.92 23.32
CA VAL A 608 -4.46 13.89 22.81
C VAL A 608 -5.26 14.50 23.95
N ASN A 609 -5.80 13.68 24.88
CA ASN A 609 -6.57 14.19 26.00
C ASN A 609 -5.72 15.05 26.97
N GLU A 610 -4.42 14.74 27.15
CA GLU A 610 -3.52 15.59 27.92
C GLU A 610 -3.36 17.00 27.31
N GLN A 611 -3.34 17.11 25.96
CA GLN A 611 -3.30 18.43 25.31
C GLN A 611 -4.65 19.16 25.45
N ILE A 612 -5.78 18.44 25.41
CA ILE A 612 -7.09 18.99 25.68
C ILE A 612 -7.15 19.57 27.10
N TRP A 613 -6.70 18.82 28.10
CA TRP A 613 -6.72 19.26 29.51
C TRP A 613 -5.79 20.42 29.84
N LYS A 614 -4.74 20.64 29.01
CA LYS A 614 -3.89 21.83 29.15
C LYS A 614 -4.62 23.12 28.82
N SER A 615 -5.72 23.04 28.11
CA SER A 615 -6.56 24.21 27.75
C SER A 615 -5.73 25.33 27.10
N THR A 616 -4.95 24.94 26.09
CA THR A 616 -4.02 25.85 25.39
C THR A 616 -4.78 26.61 24.30
N THR A 617 -4.62 27.94 24.25
CA THR A 617 -5.13 28.77 23.15
C THR A 617 -4.39 28.49 21.87
N LEU A 618 -5.12 28.36 20.76
CA LEU A 618 -4.54 28.17 19.45
C LEU A 618 -4.03 29.50 18.89
N ASP A 619 -2.86 29.49 18.25
CA ASP A 619 -2.38 30.62 17.45
C ASP A 619 -2.78 30.36 15.99
N ILE A 620 -3.55 31.27 15.42
CA ILE A 620 -4.02 31.18 14.04
C ILE A 620 -3.61 32.46 13.30
N ASP A 621 -2.65 32.31 12.38
CA ASP A 621 -2.05 33.44 11.68
C ASP A 621 -2.02 33.22 10.16
N GLU A 622 -2.14 34.29 9.40
CA GLU A 622 -1.84 34.32 7.97
C GLU A 622 -0.42 34.80 7.74
N MET A 623 0.35 34.06 6.94
CA MET A 623 1.75 34.43 6.66
C MET A 623 2.23 33.89 5.33
N PRO A 624 3.36 34.41 4.79
CA PRO A 624 3.99 33.85 3.61
C PRO A 624 4.37 32.38 3.81
N ILE A 625 4.11 31.54 2.80
CA ILE A 625 4.38 30.09 2.85
C ILE A 625 5.84 29.75 3.20
N ALA A 626 6.79 30.61 2.80
CA ALA A 626 8.20 30.43 3.14
C ALA A 626 8.42 30.50 4.66
N LYS A 627 7.83 31.49 5.32
CA LYS A 627 7.90 31.66 6.79
C LYS A 627 7.22 30.50 7.52
N ALA A 628 6.06 30.05 7.04
CA ALA A 628 5.37 28.91 7.62
C ALA A 628 6.23 27.64 7.57
N LYS A 629 6.94 27.40 6.46
CA LYS A 629 7.87 26.27 6.32
C LYS A 629 9.09 26.38 7.25
N GLU A 630 9.65 27.56 7.44
CA GLU A 630 10.73 27.79 8.38
C GLU A 630 10.31 27.48 9.82
N MET A 631 9.06 27.73 10.17
CA MET A 631 8.45 27.37 11.46
C MET A 631 8.15 25.87 11.60
N GLY A 632 8.41 25.05 10.57
CA GLY A 632 8.16 23.63 10.58
C GLY A 632 6.69 23.24 10.35
N ALA A 633 5.88 24.13 9.77
CA ALA A 633 4.48 23.84 9.51
C ALA A 633 4.32 22.64 8.55
N ILE A 634 3.48 21.69 8.94
CA ILE A 634 3.14 20.51 8.13
C ILE A 634 2.16 20.96 7.03
N ALA A 635 2.55 20.72 5.79
CA ALA A 635 1.70 20.92 4.62
C ALA A 635 1.13 19.58 4.15
N LEU A 636 -0.13 19.53 3.74
CA LEU A 636 -0.73 18.35 3.14
C LEU A 636 -0.10 18.06 1.77
N PHE A 637 0.19 16.79 1.54
CA PHE A 637 0.83 16.38 0.29
C PHE A 637 -0.18 16.43 -0.87
N GLY A 638 0.16 17.19 -1.93
CA GLY A 638 -0.67 17.29 -3.14
C GLY A 638 -1.65 18.46 -3.17
N GLU A 639 -1.75 19.27 -2.13
CA GLU A 639 -2.50 20.52 -2.18
C GLU A 639 -1.65 21.67 -2.74
N LYS A 640 -2.31 22.54 -3.53
CA LYS A 640 -1.71 23.78 -4.05
C LYS A 640 -2.01 24.90 -3.07
N TYR A 641 -0.97 25.42 -2.47
CA TYR A 641 -1.05 26.58 -1.57
C TYR A 641 -0.73 27.88 -2.31
N GLY A 642 -1.40 28.95 -1.94
CA GLY A 642 -1.05 30.30 -2.39
C GLY A 642 0.25 30.82 -1.73
N ASP A 643 0.64 32.05 -2.10
CA ASP A 643 1.81 32.73 -1.51
C ASP A 643 1.60 33.05 -0.02
N ILE A 644 0.36 33.34 0.38
CA ILE A 644 -0.07 33.54 1.76
C ILE A 644 -0.87 32.30 2.18
N VAL A 645 -0.57 31.77 3.36
CA VAL A 645 -1.20 30.57 3.92
C VAL A 645 -1.63 30.81 5.36
N ARG A 646 -2.76 30.21 5.74
CA ARG A 646 -3.25 30.20 7.11
C ARG A 646 -2.57 29.07 7.88
N VAL A 647 -1.91 29.40 8.98
CA VAL A 647 -1.18 28.49 9.87
C VAL A 647 -1.99 28.34 11.15
N VAL A 648 -2.32 27.11 11.51
CA VAL A 648 -2.96 26.77 12.79
C VAL A 648 -1.92 26.08 13.66
N ARG A 649 -1.68 26.66 14.84
CA ARG A 649 -0.68 26.18 15.77
C ARG A 649 -1.27 25.92 17.15
N VAL A 650 -1.04 24.72 17.66
CA VAL A 650 -1.13 24.40 19.07
C VAL A 650 0.30 24.50 19.64
N PRO A 651 0.63 25.54 20.42
CA PRO A 651 1.98 25.78 20.91
C PRO A 651 2.66 24.51 21.46
N ASP A 652 3.93 24.30 21.08
CA ASP A 652 4.77 23.15 21.47
C ASP A 652 4.21 21.76 21.11
N PHE A 653 3.14 21.68 20.31
CA PHE A 653 2.52 20.41 19.99
C PHE A 653 2.28 20.15 18.51
N SER A 654 1.56 21.02 17.81
CA SER A 654 1.25 20.90 16.37
C SER A 654 1.34 22.25 15.66
N THR A 655 1.84 22.25 14.42
CA THR A 655 1.83 23.42 13.53
C THR A 655 1.50 22.93 12.12
N GLU A 656 0.38 23.38 11.57
CA GLU A 656 -0.14 22.85 10.30
C GLU A 656 -0.71 23.97 9.41
N LEU A 657 -0.60 23.79 8.09
CA LEU A 657 -1.27 24.65 7.12
C LEU A 657 -2.73 24.19 7.03
N CYS A 658 -3.66 25.02 7.49
CA CYS A 658 -5.07 24.64 7.52
C CYS A 658 -6.01 25.84 7.37
N GLY A 659 -6.98 25.73 6.43
CA GLY A 659 -8.04 26.71 6.22
C GLY A 659 -9.36 26.43 6.96
N GLY A 660 -9.45 25.32 7.71
CA GLY A 660 -10.70 24.86 8.32
C GLY A 660 -11.09 25.58 9.61
N SER A 661 -12.23 25.18 10.14
CA SER A 661 -12.77 25.71 11.42
C SER A 661 -12.07 25.03 12.61
N HIS A 662 -11.64 25.81 13.57
CA HIS A 662 -10.96 25.34 14.77
C HIS A 662 -11.55 25.93 16.03
N VAL A 663 -11.37 25.24 17.15
CA VAL A 663 -11.69 25.79 18.48
C VAL A 663 -10.69 26.91 18.84
N PHE A 664 -11.10 27.84 19.65
CA PHE A 664 -10.22 28.88 20.17
C PHE A 664 -9.23 28.31 21.19
N ASN A 665 -9.67 27.34 21.98
CA ASN A 665 -8.90 26.73 23.05
C ASN A 665 -9.06 25.21 23.03
N THR A 666 -7.97 24.45 23.21
CA THR A 666 -8.02 22.97 23.19
C THR A 666 -9.00 22.39 24.20
N GLY A 667 -9.26 23.08 25.33
CA GLY A 667 -10.23 22.66 26.35
C GLY A 667 -11.67 22.58 25.83
N GLU A 668 -12.04 23.33 24.78
CA GLU A 668 -13.37 23.29 24.15
C GLU A 668 -13.68 21.95 23.48
N ILE A 669 -12.64 21.17 23.13
CA ILE A 669 -12.79 19.80 22.63
C ILE A 669 -13.41 18.89 23.70
N SER A 670 -13.22 19.24 24.97
CA SER A 670 -13.72 18.52 26.16
C SER A 670 -13.10 17.12 26.35
N CYS A 671 -13.29 16.22 25.42
CA CYS A 671 -12.81 14.85 25.48
C CYS A 671 -12.63 14.29 24.06
N PHE A 672 -11.63 13.44 23.87
CA PHE A 672 -11.32 12.75 22.64
C PHE A 672 -11.33 11.23 22.86
N ARG A 673 -11.96 10.49 21.98
CA ARG A 673 -12.03 9.03 22.07
C ARG A 673 -11.86 8.39 20.70
N ILE A 674 -10.92 7.43 20.59
CA ILE A 674 -10.75 6.59 19.40
C ILE A 674 -11.80 5.48 19.43
N ILE A 675 -12.59 5.33 18.36
CA ILE A 675 -13.65 4.32 18.27
C ILE A 675 -13.25 3.13 17.41
N SER A 676 -12.35 3.33 16.44
CA SER A 676 -11.86 2.24 15.59
C SER A 676 -10.48 2.51 15.03
N GLU A 677 -9.73 1.46 14.79
CA GLU A 677 -8.50 1.44 14.02
C GLU A 677 -8.55 0.28 13.01
N SER A 678 -8.27 0.53 11.73
CA SER A 678 -8.34 -0.48 10.67
C SER A 678 -7.40 -0.20 9.51
N GLY A 679 -7.06 -1.25 8.73
CA GLY A 679 -6.35 -1.11 7.47
C GLY A 679 -7.32 -0.85 6.32
N ILE A 680 -7.03 0.16 5.50
CA ILE A 680 -7.85 0.49 4.31
C ILE A 680 -7.10 0.25 2.99
N GLY A 681 -5.83 -0.05 3.08
CA GLY A 681 -4.95 -0.31 1.96
C GLY A 681 -3.59 -0.78 2.43
N SER A 682 -2.72 -1.12 1.50
CA SER A 682 -1.36 -1.48 1.87
C SER A 682 -0.61 -0.25 2.36
N GLY A 683 -0.11 -0.32 3.60
CA GLY A 683 0.62 0.78 4.23
C GLY A 683 -0.23 1.98 4.63
N ILE A 684 -1.58 1.88 4.59
CA ILE A 684 -2.47 2.94 5.04
C ILE A 684 -3.40 2.40 6.13
N ARG A 685 -3.43 3.11 7.24
CA ARG A 685 -4.27 2.84 8.40
C ARG A 685 -5.31 3.95 8.55
N ARG A 686 -6.45 3.62 9.10
CA ARG A 686 -7.56 4.53 9.40
C ARG A 686 -7.85 4.52 10.87
N ILE A 687 -7.94 5.70 11.46
CA ILE A 687 -8.53 5.91 12.78
C ILE A 687 -9.81 6.70 12.61
N GLU A 688 -10.87 6.25 13.29
CA GLU A 688 -12.06 7.03 13.53
C GLU A 688 -12.12 7.42 15.00
N ALA A 689 -12.43 8.68 15.27
CA ALA A 689 -12.52 9.20 16.63
C ALA A 689 -13.67 10.20 16.77
N ILE A 690 -14.04 10.46 17.99
CA ILE A 690 -15.14 11.36 18.38
C ILE A 690 -14.67 12.31 19.47
N THR A 691 -15.29 13.49 19.52
CA THR A 691 -14.98 14.53 20.52
C THR A 691 -16.25 15.03 21.21
N GLY A 692 -16.11 15.85 22.24
CA GLY A 692 -17.20 16.61 22.86
C GLY A 692 -18.39 15.77 23.25
N LYS A 693 -19.57 16.18 22.81
CA LYS A 693 -20.87 15.56 23.10
C LYS A 693 -20.92 14.09 22.67
N ALA A 694 -20.44 13.79 21.45
CA ALA A 694 -20.42 12.42 20.92
C ALA A 694 -19.56 11.48 21.78
N ALA A 695 -18.38 11.94 22.25
CA ALA A 695 -17.53 11.18 23.15
C ALA A 695 -18.21 10.92 24.50
N TYR A 696 -18.88 11.93 25.07
CA TYR A 696 -19.63 11.79 26.32
C TYR A 696 -20.79 10.80 26.18
N GLU A 697 -21.60 10.91 25.12
CA GLU A 697 -22.70 9.99 24.84
C GLU A 697 -22.22 8.54 24.67
N SER A 698 -21.08 8.35 24.00
CA SER A 698 -20.44 7.04 23.85
C SER A 698 -20.04 6.44 25.22
N MET A 699 -19.48 7.24 26.14
CA MET A 699 -19.17 6.78 27.50
C MET A 699 -20.41 6.43 28.30
N LEU A 700 -21.51 7.19 28.14
CA LEU A 700 -22.79 6.87 28.76
C LEU A 700 -23.37 5.55 28.24
N ALA A 701 -23.25 5.29 26.93
CA ALA A 701 -23.68 4.04 26.32
C ALA A 701 -22.91 2.84 26.88
N ASP A 702 -21.59 2.94 26.97
CA ASP A 702 -20.75 1.89 27.58
C ASP A 702 -21.11 1.64 29.02
N ARG A 703 -21.29 2.71 29.78
CA ARG A 703 -21.69 2.60 31.21
C ARG A 703 -23.05 1.93 31.36
N LYS A 704 -24.00 2.22 30.48
CA LYS A 704 -25.32 1.58 30.45
C LYS A 704 -25.17 0.08 30.16
N LEU A 705 -24.42 -0.28 29.10
CA LEU A 705 -24.18 -1.66 28.71
C LEU A 705 -23.52 -2.47 29.84
N LEU A 706 -22.51 -1.89 30.52
CA LEU A 706 -21.87 -2.54 31.65
C LEU A 706 -22.82 -2.76 32.83
N ARG A 707 -23.68 -1.78 33.13
CA ARG A 707 -24.70 -1.93 34.19
C ARG A 707 -25.73 -2.99 33.84
N GLU A 708 -26.21 -3.04 32.61
CA GLU A 708 -27.16 -4.07 32.16
C GLU A 708 -26.53 -5.45 32.23
N SER A 709 -25.27 -5.57 31.79
CA SER A 709 -24.49 -6.82 31.87
C SER A 709 -24.32 -7.29 33.36
N ALA A 710 -23.99 -6.34 34.25
CA ALA A 710 -23.87 -6.64 35.68
C ALA A 710 -25.20 -7.11 36.28
N ALA A 711 -26.30 -6.50 35.90
CA ALA A 711 -27.65 -6.87 36.36
C ALA A 711 -28.03 -8.28 35.88
N LEU A 712 -27.78 -8.63 34.62
CA LEU A 712 -28.01 -9.96 34.07
C LEU A 712 -27.19 -11.02 34.79
N LEU A 713 -25.93 -10.71 35.12
CA LEU A 713 -25.06 -11.62 35.86
C LEU A 713 -25.27 -11.61 37.38
N LYS A 714 -26.09 -10.67 37.88
CA LYS A 714 -26.36 -10.43 39.30
C LYS A 714 -25.10 -10.19 40.14
N VAL A 715 -24.23 -9.34 39.64
CA VAL A 715 -22.96 -8.94 40.26
C VAL A 715 -22.74 -7.43 40.13
N LYS A 716 -21.70 -6.89 40.77
CA LYS A 716 -21.22 -5.51 40.49
C LYS A 716 -20.46 -5.43 39.16
N VAL A 717 -20.33 -4.22 38.61
CA VAL A 717 -19.65 -4.02 37.31
C VAL A 717 -18.23 -4.58 37.35
N GLU A 718 -17.49 -4.35 38.42
CA GLU A 718 -16.10 -4.79 38.58
C GLU A 718 -15.95 -6.33 38.63
N GLU A 719 -17.05 -7.03 38.99
CA GLU A 719 -17.08 -8.48 39.14
C GLU A 719 -17.48 -9.23 37.84
N ILE A 720 -17.89 -8.48 36.78
CA ILE A 720 -18.36 -9.06 35.50
C ILE A 720 -17.35 -10.07 34.91
N PRO A 721 -16.05 -9.74 34.74
CA PRO A 721 -15.10 -10.67 34.13
C PRO A 721 -14.98 -11.97 34.93
N GLY A 722 -14.81 -11.85 36.25
CA GLY A 722 -14.69 -13.03 37.14
C GLY A 722 -15.98 -13.90 37.20
N LYS A 723 -17.17 -13.29 37.03
CA LYS A 723 -18.43 -14.02 36.94
C LYS A 723 -18.57 -14.76 35.62
N ILE A 724 -18.16 -14.13 34.51
CA ILE A 724 -18.13 -14.77 33.18
C ILE A 724 -17.19 -15.98 33.21
N GLU A 725 -15.97 -15.83 33.74
CA GLU A 725 -15.03 -16.94 33.88
C GLU A 725 -15.59 -18.10 34.68
N LYS A 726 -16.21 -17.81 35.83
CA LYS A 726 -16.88 -18.84 36.66
C LYS A 726 -18.01 -19.54 35.92
N ASN A 727 -18.84 -18.78 35.19
CA ASN A 727 -19.93 -19.35 34.41
C ASN A 727 -19.44 -20.23 33.27
N LEU A 728 -18.39 -19.83 32.57
CA LEU A 728 -17.76 -20.63 31.51
C LEU A 728 -17.13 -21.91 32.06
N ALA A 729 -16.49 -21.83 33.23
CA ALA A 729 -15.95 -22.99 33.89
C ALA A 729 -17.07 -23.96 34.34
N ALA A 730 -18.17 -23.45 34.92
CA ALA A 730 -19.32 -24.24 35.33
C ALA A 730 -20.03 -24.88 34.12
N LEU A 731 -20.15 -24.16 32.99
CA LEU A 731 -20.72 -24.71 31.78
C LEU A 731 -19.89 -25.90 31.27
N LYS A 732 -18.57 -25.75 31.23
CA LYS A 732 -17.65 -26.79 30.78
C LYS A 732 -17.70 -28.04 31.68
N GLU A 733 -17.88 -27.84 32.99
CA GLU A 733 -18.02 -28.96 33.94
C GLU A 733 -19.37 -29.63 33.75
N ALA A 734 -20.46 -28.88 33.59
CA ALA A 734 -21.78 -29.43 33.31
C ALA A 734 -21.81 -30.24 31.98
N GLU A 735 -21.17 -29.75 30.94
CA GLU A 735 -21.00 -30.49 29.69
C GLU A 735 -20.28 -31.82 29.88
N ARG A 736 -19.20 -31.84 30.70
CA ARG A 736 -18.47 -33.07 31.04
C ARG A 736 -19.32 -34.02 31.85
N GLU A 737 -20.10 -33.55 32.81
CA GLU A 737 -21.02 -34.38 33.61
C GLU A 737 -22.09 -34.97 32.70
N ILE A 738 -22.70 -34.19 31.83
CA ILE A 738 -23.67 -34.70 30.84
C ILE A 738 -23.07 -35.81 29.99
N GLU A 739 -21.84 -35.63 29.53
CA GLU A 739 -21.14 -36.63 28.72
C GLU A 739 -20.85 -37.90 29.56
N ARG A 740 -20.45 -37.76 30.84
CA ARG A 740 -20.27 -38.88 31.75
C ARG A 740 -21.57 -39.64 32.01
N PHE A 741 -22.67 -38.94 32.27
CA PHE A 741 -23.99 -39.56 32.45
C PHE A 741 -24.46 -40.31 31.22
N LYS A 742 -24.32 -39.74 30.03
CA LYS A 742 -24.62 -40.40 28.76
C LYS A 742 -23.79 -41.67 28.55
N ASN A 743 -22.50 -41.58 28.81
CA ASN A 743 -21.60 -42.73 28.71
C ASN A 743 -21.93 -43.82 29.74
N GLN A 744 -22.31 -43.43 30.97
CA GLN A 744 -22.73 -44.38 32.00
C GLN A 744 -24.07 -45.07 31.65
N GLN A 745 -25.07 -44.29 31.20
CA GLN A 745 -26.36 -44.86 30.71
C GLN A 745 -26.16 -45.87 29.59
N THR A 746 -25.25 -45.53 28.64
CA THR A 746 -24.92 -46.43 27.54
C THR A 746 -24.27 -47.71 28.05
N LYS A 747 -23.34 -47.64 29.03
CA LYS A 747 -22.70 -48.83 29.65
C LYS A 747 -23.68 -49.68 30.40
N ASP A 748 -24.59 -49.12 31.18
CA ASP A 748 -25.60 -49.84 32.00
C ASP A 748 -26.65 -50.48 31.09
N ALA A 749 -27.12 -49.80 30.04
CA ALA A 749 -27.99 -50.41 29.03
C ALA A 749 -27.32 -51.59 28.33
N LEU A 750 -26.05 -51.45 27.93
CA LEU A 750 -25.28 -52.53 27.30
C LEU A 750 -25.01 -53.68 28.26
N GLY A 751 -24.81 -53.45 29.54
CA GLY A 751 -24.63 -54.51 30.58
C GLY A 751 -25.89 -55.37 30.75
N ASN A 752 -27.06 -54.76 30.68
CA ASN A 752 -28.34 -55.51 30.77
C ASN A 752 -28.66 -56.28 29.50
N LEU A 753 -28.28 -55.83 28.37
CA LEU A 753 -28.51 -56.43 27.04
C LEU A 753 -27.71 -57.77 26.92
N LEU A 754 -26.53 -57.86 27.49
CA LEU A 754 -25.69 -59.05 27.48
C LEU A 754 -26.26 -60.21 28.31
N LYS A 755 -27.29 -59.99 29.11
CA LYS A 755 -28.02 -61.06 29.82
C LYS A 755 -28.95 -61.88 28.92
N ASN A 756 -29.31 -61.33 27.75
CA ASN A 756 -30.26 -62.01 26.82
C ASN A 756 -29.54 -62.57 25.56
N VAL A 757 -28.28 -62.84 25.64
CA VAL A 757 -27.46 -63.43 24.58
C VAL A 757 -27.89 -64.91 24.41
N ARG A 758 -28.18 -65.29 23.12
CA ARG A 758 -28.47 -66.67 22.70
C ARG A 758 -27.17 -67.26 22.14
N GLU A 759 -27.13 -68.58 22.17
CA GLU A 759 -25.97 -69.28 21.63
C GLU A 759 -26.45 -70.41 20.69
N LYS A 760 -25.78 -70.53 19.53
CA LYS A 760 -25.98 -71.63 18.60
C LYS A 760 -24.67 -71.93 17.88
N ASN A 761 -24.29 -73.19 17.77
CA ASN A 761 -23.02 -73.65 17.16
C ASN A 761 -21.76 -72.97 17.76
N GLY A 762 -21.77 -72.60 19.05
CA GLY A 762 -20.66 -71.99 19.75
C GLY A 762 -20.47 -70.51 19.38
N ILE A 763 -21.45 -69.86 18.74
CA ILE A 763 -21.50 -68.43 18.45
C ILE A 763 -22.60 -67.76 19.25
N SER A 764 -22.23 -66.76 20.02
CA SER A 764 -23.19 -65.97 20.81
C SER A 764 -23.82 -64.89 19.88
N PHE A 765 -25.16 -64.73 19.93
CA PHE A 765 -25.82 -63.71 19.10
C PHE A 765 -27.01 -63.09 19.83
N PHE A 766 -27.27 -61.84 19.49
CA PHE A 766 -28.41 -61.05 19.94
C PHE A 766 -28.70 -59.78 19.10
N GLY A 767 -29.86 -59.23 19.37
CA GLY A 767 -30.21 -57.92 18.83
C GLY A 767 -30.79 -57.03 19.92
N ALA A 768 -30.57 -55.75 19.86
CA ALA A 768 -31.12 -54.85 20.83
C ALA A 768 -31.26 -53.40 20.34
N ILE A 769 -32.21 -52.70 20.97
CA ILE A 769 -32.32 -51.25 20.80
C ILE A 769 -31.50 -50.60 21.94
N VAL A 770 -30.64 -49.66 21.54
CA VAL A 770 -29.77 -48.90 22.47
C VAL A 770 -30.03 -47.42 22.36
N PRO A 771 -29.88 -46.65 23.43
CA PRO A 771 -29.93 -45.17 23.33
C PRO A 771 -28.69 -44.64 22.65
N ALA A 772 -28.86 -44.11 21.44
CA ALA A 772 -27.80 -43.40 20.72
C ALA A 772 -28.42 -42.27 19.90
N ALA A 773 -27.91 -41.06 20.01
CA ALA A 773 -28.46 -39.89 19.35
C ALA A 773 -28.06 -39.79 17.86
N ASN A 774 -27.03 -40.49 17.44
CA ASN A 774 -26.53 -40.53 16.06
C ASN A 774 -25.82 -41.85 15.76
N MET A 775 -25.41 -42.00 14.47
CA MET A 775 -24.72 -43.20 14.02
C MET A 775 -23.35 -43.41 14.69
N ASP A 776 -22.62 -42.36 15.02
CA ASP A 776 -21.30 -42.47 15.65
C ASP A 776 -21.41 -42.98 17.11
N GLU A 777 -22.40 -42.53 17.84
CA GLU A 777 -22.71 -43.04 19.20
C GLU A 777 -23.13 -44.50 19.14
N LEU A 778 -23.98 -44.87 18.17
CA LEU A 778 -24.38 -46.26 17.96
C LEU A 778 -23.19 -47.18 17.63
N ARG A 779 -22.25 -46.66 16.84
CA ARG A 779 -21.03 -47.38 16.50
C ARG A 779 -20.11 -47.59 17.70
N LYS A 780 -19.93 -46.54 18.52
CA LYS A 780 -19.18 -46.66 19.77
C LYS A 780 -19.81 -47.73 20.70
N ALA A 781 -21.14 -47.75 20.80
CA ALA A 781 -21.85 -48.79 21.56
C ALA A 781 -21.59 -50.18 20.97
N ALA A 782 -21.61 -50.34 19.66
CA ALA A 782 -21.32 -51.60 18.99
C ALA A 782 -19.88 -52.06 19.20
N ASP A 783 -18.89 -51.14 19.20
CA ASP A 783 -17.49 -51.47 19.49
C ASP A 783 -17.31 -51.98 20.92
N ILE A 784 -18.03 -51.42 21.89
CA ILE A 784 -18.01 -51.89 23.29
C ILE A 784 -18.60 -53.30 23.39
N VAL A 785 -19.69 -53.60 22.69
CA VAL A 785 -20.30 -54.93 22.64
C VAL A 785 -19.38 -55.93 21.99
N LYS A 786 -18.74 -55.58 20.90
CA LYS A 786 -17.75 -56.39 20.20
C LYS A 786 -16.61 -56.83 21.12
N GLY A 787 -16.11 -55.90 21.94
CA GLY A 787 -15.07 -56.23 22.92
C GLY A 787 -15.47 -57.23 23.99
N LYS A 788 -16.77 -57.36 24.31
CA LYS A 788 -17.35 -58.29 25.31
C LYS A 788 -17.83 -59.63 24.71
N LEU A 789 -17.96 -59.72 23.41
CA LEU A 789 -18.41 -60.87 22.64
C LEU A 789 -17.40 -61.37 21.64
N PRO A 790 -16.27 -61.97 22.08
CA PRO A 790 -15.17 -62.30 21.18
C PRO A 790 -15.56 -63.36 20.14
N ARG A 791 -16.56 -64.14 20.35
CA ARG A 791 -17.14 -65.14 19.43
C ARG A 791 -18.63 -64.85 19.23
N GLY A 792 -18.97 -63.66 18.69
CA GLY A 792 -20.38 -63.26 18.61
C GLY A 792 -20.76 -62.52 17.34
N ALA A 793 -22.07 -62.46 17.09
CA ALA A 793 -22.68 -61.64 16.05
C ALA A 793 -23.89 -60.88 16.65
N PHE A 794 -24.05 -59.62 16.34
CA PHE A 794 -25.16 -58.85 16.92
C PHE A 794 -25.60 -57.71 16.00
N ILE A 795 -26.84 -57.29 16.19
CA ILE A 795 -27.39 -56.10 15.57
C ILE A 795 -27.89 -55.14 16.66
N LEU A 796 -27.43 -53.89 16.57
CA LEU A 796 -27.92 -52.80 17.42
C LEU A 796 -28.69 -51.77 16.59
N GLY A 797 -29.77 -51.27 17.16
CA GLY A 797 -30.56 -50.21 16.55
C GLY A 797 -30.80 -49.07 17.53
N ALA A 798 -30.92 -47.88 17.00
CA ALA A 798 -31.27 -46.65 17.75
C ALA A 798 -32.25 -45.78 16.98
N ALA A 799 -33.15 -45.16 17.68
CA ALA A 799 -33.97 -44.04 17.18
C ALA A 799 -33.22 -42.74 17.41
N ALA A 800 -32.90 -42.02 16.35
CA ALA A 800 -32.20 -40.72 16.36
C ALA A 800 -33.09 -39.64 15.72
N GLY A 801 -33.83 -38.88 16.51
CA GLY A 801 -34.86 -37.97 16.01
C GLY A 801 -35.93 -38.73 15.22
N GLU A 802 -36.16 -38.40 14.00
CA GLU A 802 -37.10 -39.05 13.06
C GLU A 802 -36.46 -40.18 12.24
N LYS A 803 -35.25 -40.61 12.56
CA LYS A 803 -34.49 -41.61 11.79
C LYS A 803 -34.15 -42.82 12.64
N VAL A 804 -34.02 -43.95 11.98
CA VAL A 804 -33.52 -45.19 12.56
C VAL A 804 -32.06 -45.38 12.10
N ASN A 805 -31.18 -45.72 13.03
CA ASN A 805 -29.80 -46.11 12.77
C ASN A 805 -29.64 -47.58 13.18
N LEU A 806 -28.99 -48.37 12.32
CA LEU A 806 -28.71 -49.81 12.56
C LEU A 806 -27.22 -50.06 12.34
N VAL A 807 -26.60 -50.79 13.28
CA VAL A 807 -25.21 -51.27 13.17
C VAL A 807 -25.18 -52.75 13.48
N GLY A 808 -24.57 -53.56 12.64
CA GLY A 808 -24.35 -54.96 12.85
C GLY A 808 -22.87 -55.30 12.81
N MET A 809 -22.42 -56.10 13.79
CA MET A 809 -21.03 -56.60 13.84
C MET A 809 -20.99 -58.09 14.11
N ALA A 810 -19.97 -58.76 13.57
CA ALA A 810 -19.68 -60.18 13.78
C ALA A 810 -18.18 -60.40 13.98
N SER A 811 -17.80 -61.32 14.84
CA SER A 811 -16.41 -61.76 15.00
C SER A 811 -15.92 -62.54 13.78
N GLU A 812 -14.61 -62.71 13.65
CA GLU A 812 -14.01 -63.49 12.55
C GLU A 812 -14.48 -64.94 12.54
N GLU A 813 -14.64 -65.56 13.73
CA GLU A 813 -15.17 -66.91 13.88
C GLU A 813 -16.62 -66.97 13.42
N ALA A 814 -17.45 -66.02 13.78
CA ALA A 814 -18.82 -65.94 13.35
C ALA A 814 -18.94 -65.74 11.82
N VAL A 815 -18.05 -64.98 11.20
CA VAL A 815 -18.01 -64.83 9.75
C VAL A 815 -17.61 -66.17 9.06
N LYS A 816 -16.71 -66.90 9.64
CA LYS A 816 -16.30 -68.25 9.12
C LYS A 816 -17.43 -69.25 9.15
N THR A 817 -18.42 -69.16 10.04
CA THR A 817 -19.62 -70.03 10.05
C THR A 817 -20.68 -69.63 9.00
N GLY A 818 -20.49 -68.58 8.23
CA GLY A 818 -21.38 -68.13 7.18
C GLY A 818 -22.16 -66.87 7.45
N ILE A 819 -21.95 -66.23 8.63
CA ILE A 819 -22.62 -64.96 8.97
C ILE A 819 -22.13 -63.83 8.08
N HIS A 820 -23.07 -63.06 7.53
CA HIS A 820 -22.82 -61.91 6.70
C HIS A 820 -23.64 -60.69 7.19
N MET A 821 -23.04 -59.82 8.00
CA MET A 821 -23.73 -58.69 8.62
C MET A 821 -24.30 -57.71 7.59
N GLY A 822 -23.69 -57.59 6.42
CA GLY A 822 -24.21 -56.74 5.33
C GLY A 822 -25.60 -57.18 4.88
N LYS A 823 -25.89 -58.55 4.82
CA LYS A 823 -27.22 -59.08 4.48
C LYS A 823 -28.19 -58.87 5.64
N VAL A 824 -27.75 -59.12 6.87
CA VAL A 824 -28.55 -58.97 8.12
C VAL A 824 -29.05 -57.52 8.22
N VAL A 825 -28.13 -56.56 8.20
CA VAL A 825 -28.44 -55.12 8.39
C VAL A 825 -29.26 -54.58 7.23
N SER A 826 -29.01 -55.05 5.96
CA SER A 826 -29.78 -54.62 4.82
C SER A 826 -31.22 -55.10 4.88
N ALA A 827 -31.46 -56.35 5.35
CA ALA A 827 -32.81 -56.86 5.51
C ALA A 827 -33.57 -56.14 6.65
N ALA A 828 -32.92 -55.92 7.79
CA ALA A 828 -33.47 -55.17 8.92
C ALA A 828 -33.84 -53.74 8.50
N ALA A 829 -32.97 -53.05 7.73
CA ALA A 829 -33.20 -51.66 7.28
C ALA A 829 -34.40 -51.52 6.33
N LYS A 830 -34.69 -52.53 5.54
CA LYS A 830 -35.88 -52.55 4.65
C LYS A 830 -37.18 -52.49 5.43
N ILE A 831 -37.25 -53.14 6.59
CA ILE A 831 -38.41 -53.07 7.50
C ILE A 831 -38.63 -51.66 7.99
N CYS A 832 -37.58 -50.97 8.31
CA CYS A 832 -37.68 -49.56 8.71
C CYS A 832 -37.79 -48.59 7.53
N GLY A 833 -38.09 -49.05 6.34
CA GLY A 833 -38.23 -48.19 5.13
C GLY A 833 -36.94 -47.50 4.73
N GLY A 834 -35.81 -48.16 4.93
CA GLY A 834 -34.50 -47.65 4.65
C GLY A 834 -33.61 -48.60 3.88
N GLY A 835 -32.30 -48.32 3.92
CA GLY A 835 -31.31 -49.14 3.25
C GLY A 835 -29.93 -48.98 3.83
N GLY A 836 -29.05 -49.89 3.46
CA GLY A 836 -27.65 -49.90 3.88
C GLY A 836 -27.02 -51.23 3.61
N GLY A 837 -25.86 -51.48 4.12
CA GLY A 837 -25.09 -52.70 3.91
C GLY A 837 -23.69 -52.55 4.46
N GLY A 838 -22.85 -53.48 4.07
CA GLY A 838 -21.47 -53.49 4.54
C GLY A 838 -20.77 -54.81 4.28
N LYS A 839 -19.64 -55.00 4.92
CA LYS A 839 -18.81 -56.18 4.86
C LYS A 839 -19.42 -57.31 5.74
N PRO A 840 -18.99 -58.55 5.55
CA PRO A 840 -19.46 -59.67 6.42
C PRO A 840 -19.25 -59.41 7.95
N ALA A 841 -18.19 -58.77 8.35
CA ALA A 841 -17.90 -58.51 9.74
C ALA A 841 -18.56 -57.26 10.31
N VAL A 842 -18.84 -56.23 9.50
CA VAL A 842 -19.37 -54.94 9.95
C VAL A 842 -20.28 -54.35 8.87
N ALA A 843 -21.46 -53.89 9.27
CA ALA A 843 -22.43 -53.23 8.38
C ALA A 843 -23.22 -52.15 9.11
N GLN A 844 -23.73 -51.17 8.35
CA GLN A 844 -24.50 -50.03 8.85
C GLN A 844 -25.67 -49.77 7.91
N ALA A 845 -26.74 -49.28 8.45
CA ALA A 845 -27.93 -48.88 7.67
C ALA A 845 -28.70 -47.77 8.39
N GLY A 846 -29.53 -47.08 7.63
CA GLY A 846 -30.52 -46.16 8.18
C GLY A 846 -31.92 -46.47 7.71
N GLY A 847 -32.93 -46.02 8.47
CA GLY A 847 -34.36 -46.14 8.15
C GLY A 847 -35.13 -44.90 8.53
N LYS A 848 -36.40 -44.82 8.12
CA LYS A 848 -37.27 -43.69 8.41
C LYS A 848 -38.44 -44.03 9.33
N ASN A 849 -38.73 -45.32 9.51
CA ASN A 849 -39.86 -45.77 10.32
C ASN A 849 -39.40 -46.28 11.68
N ILE A 850 -39.53 -45.46 12.70
CA ILE A 850 -39.11 -45.75 14.06
C ILE A 850 -40.01 -46.83 14.71
N SER A 851 -41.31 -46.86 14.36
CA SER A 851 -42.25 -47.83 14.95
C SER A 851 -41.88 -49.26 14.61
N GLU A 852 -41.15 -49.46 13.52
CA GLU A 852 -40.72 -50.76 13.03
C GLU A 852 -39.31 -51.17 13.53
N LEU A 853 -38.70 -50.40 14.37
CA LEU A 853 -37.33 -50.60 14.81
C LEU A 853 -37.18 -51.94 15.57
N GLN A 854 -38.15 -52.31 16.41
CA GLN A 854 -38.10 -53.59 17.12
C GLN A 854 -38.25 -54.77 16.15
N ASN A 855 -39.18 -54.67 15.21
CA ASN A 855 -39.38 -55.71 14.14
C ASN A 855 -38.11 -55.87 13.30
N ALA A 856 -37.42 -54.79 13.02
CA ALA A 856 -36.19 -54.80 12.23
C ALA A 856 -35.04 -55.50 13.01
N ILE A 857 -34.94 -55.28 14.31
CA ILE A 857 -33.97 -55.93 15.19
C ILE A 857 -34.27 -57.43 15.27
N ASP A 858 -35.53 -57.81 15.50
CA ASP A 858 -35.96 -59.19 15.63
C ASP A 858 -35.74 -60.01 14.34
N GLU A 859 -36.00 -59.38 13.16
CA GLU A 859 -35.66 -59.99 11.92
C GLU A 859 -34.14 -60.09 11.69
N GLY A 860 -33.39 -59.10 12.08
CA GLY A 860 -31.92 -59.16 12.07
C GLY A 860 -31.39 -60.33 12.88
N VAL A 861 -31.93 -60.57 14.07
CA VAL A 861 -31.59 -61.73 14.93
C VAL A 861 -31.98 -63.01 14.28
N ARG A 862 -33.19 -63.11 13.67
CA ARG A 862 -33.69 -64.29 12.95
C ARG A 862 -32.77 -64.67 11.82
N ILE A 863 -32.29 -63.67 11.07
CA ILE A 863 -31.36 -63.90 9.95
C ILE A 863 -29.98 -64.37 10.47
N ILE A 864 -29.49 -63.81 11.57
CA ILE A 864 -28.25 -64.28 12.20
C ILE A 864 -28.43 -65.77 12.60
N GLU A 865 -29.51 -66.08 13.24
CA GLU A 865 -29.82 -67.45 13.70
C GLU A 865 -29.97 -68.43 12.53
N SER A 866 -30.50 -68.03 11.40
CA SER A 866 -30.61 -68.81 10.19
C SER A 866 -29.30 -69.07 9.43
N GLN A 867 -28.34 -68.19 9.62
CA GLN A 867 -27.01 -68.34 9.03
C GLN A 867 -26.05 -69.16 9.90
N LEU A 868 -26.40 -69.42 11.18
CA LEU A 868 -25.73 -70.33 12.11
C LEU A 868 -26.32 -71.74 11.98
#